data_e6635be13f589406a2c4d199a74b4e67
#
_entry.id   e6635be13f589406a2c4d199a74b4e67
#
_cell.length_a   1.000
_cell.length_b   1.000
_cell.length_c   1.000
_cell.angle_alpha   90.00
_cell.angle_beta   90.00
_cell.angle_gamma   90.00
#
_symmetry.space_group_name_H-M   'P 1'
#
loop_
_entity.id
_entity.type
_entity.pdbx_description
1 polymer ?
#
loop_
_entity_poly.entity_id
_entity_poly.type
_entity_poly.pdbx_seq_one_letter_code
_entity_poly.pdbx_strand_id
1 'polypeptide(L)'
;MSGTNTTVHHARKGSDPLVSTARGKLQTKRSKINDQINRELRMRNGAENLFRATSNKRLKELVAVELSFFNSNIQLLKEELSELNSSVEVYQHDSDVACVPMIPLGLKETTECDLTVPLKDFISEHYSEDSEKYTTEIQELLDLRQAIRTPQRNEDGVNLLTEYFNQLYYVERRFFPPDRVLGSHFHWYDSLTGVPNTQKTMGFEKGSVLFNIAALHTQIGCKEDRTNPTGLQYAINSFQKAAGTFRYLHNHFSNAPSMDMQPQTLTMMVQLMMSQAQECVFESKVFGGVEGILAHVKAAQEAIVVSQMYDDTQVLMASEPLKDYIPYSWLSMTQVKSQYYMAIAHEHMASAILNHKDNNDHIKLGLYMAAHQNSEVDDDNNKVETPRTDKERLQHGKAHLKEALMSHEEALRLHDLCKQLRKIDSFVGILKPAHESCLQSYSSLEEEDDFTEIYMSPKVAPKSERPVSPTPPEFTKVKVTDIFQKLGPVLIFNAKNEWSAPRTVVLDRSAVQGFGFSVRGDCPVKVAEIEVGSVAEASKLKVGDFVVAVGSKDSKWLRHEEVVNLVRQSGSHLELTLVTPINTSMLETPRPSSTPSSPGTPMRMQSPGESVSSHSVKSNRSRLSAPWIFIRKGSKEKQEKPEKSKEFEDGDLFLR
;
A
#
# COMPACT_ATOMS: atom_id res chain seq x y z
N MET A 1 8.76 -54.00 11.30
CA MET A 1 7.94 -53.26 10.35
C MET A 1 8.21 -51.77 10.63
N SER A 2 9.16 -51.23 9.89
CA SER A 2 9.62 -49.86 9.96
C SER A 2 8.81 -49.02 8.96
N GLY A 3 7.95 -48.17 9.47
CA GLY A 3 7.23 -47.20 8.66
C GLY A 3 8.13 -46.02 8.33
N THR A 4 8.58 -45.91 7.11
CA THR A 4 9.23 -44.74 6.55
C THR A 4 8.17 -43.67 6.31
N ASN A 5 8.17 -42.61 7.17
CA ASN A 5 7.46 -41.36 6.89
C ASN A 5 8.15 -40.67 5.71
N THR A 6 7.66 -40.91 4.52
CA THR A 6 7.93 -40.10 3.35
C THR A 6 7.09 -38.83 3.48
N THR A 7 7.70 -37.72 3.92
CA THR A 7 7.18 -36.36 3.75
C THR A 7 7.02 -36.10 2.26
N VAL A 8 5.79 -36.20 1.78
CA VAL A 8 5.42 -35.76 0.44
C VAL A 8 5.59 -34.27 0.38
N HIS A 9 6.72 -33.81 -0.13
CA HIS A 9 6.85 -32.43 -0.60
C HIS A 9 5.79 -32.25 -1.70
N HIS A 10 4.68 -31.61 -1.37
CA HIS A 10 3.79 -31.07 -2.40
C HIS A 10 4.62 -30.07 -3.20
N ALA A 11 5.12 -30.52 -4.35
CA ALA A 11 5.64 -29.62 -5.37
C ALA A 11 4.53 -28.59 -5.64
N ARG A 12 4.71 -27.40 -5.09
CA ARG A 12 3.88 -26.25 -5.44
C ARG A 12 3.98 -26.14 -6.95
N LYS A 13 2.85 -26.22 -7.68
CA LYS A 13 2.77 -26.15 -9.15
C LYS A 13 3.44 -24.85 -9.61
N GLY A 14 4.76 -24.86 -9.68
CA GLY A 14 5.57 -23.85 -10.34
C GLY A 14 5.63 -24.22 -11.81
N SER A 15 5.31 -23.30 -12.68
CA SER A 15 5.46 -23.44 -14.11
C SER A 15 6.90 -23.80 -14.45
N ASP A 16 7.07 -24.75 -15.39
CA ASP A 16 8.34 -25.00 -16.04
C ASP A 16 8.98 -23.67 -16.48
N PRO A 17 10.20 -23.34 -16.01
CA PRO A 17 10.86 -22.05 -16.33
C PRO A 17 11.13 -21.88 -17.84
N LEU A 18 11.14 -22.97 -18.62
CA LEU A 18 11.36 -22.95 -20.07
C LEU A 18 10.08 -22.74 -20.90
N VAL A 19 8.91 -22.88 -20.31
CA VAL A 19 7.64 -22.64 -21.02
C VAL A 19 7.21 -21.19 -20.84
N SER A 20 7.12 -20.43 -21.95
CA SER A 20 6.54 -19.09 -21.92
C SER A 20 5.09 -19.18 -21.45
N THR A 21 4.83 -18.79 -20.21
CA THR A 21 3.50 -18.80 -19.63
C THR A 21 2.56 -17.86 -20.40
N ALA A 22 1.26 -18.13 -20.38
CA ALA A 22 0.25 -17.19 -20.93
C ALA A 22 0.47 -15.77 -20.39
N ARG A 23 0.89 -15.66 -19.13
CA ARG A 23 1.23 -14.40 -18.44
C ARG A 23 2.48 -13.74 -19.03
N GLY A 24 3.54 -14.50 -19.35
CA GLY A 24 4.74 -13.95 -20.00
C GLY A 24 4.45 -13.45 -21.42
N LYS A 25 3.55 -14.14 -22.18
CA LYS A 25 3.09 -13.68 -23.49
C LYS A 25 2.31 -12.36 -23.38
N LEU A 26 1.45 -12.26 -22.38
CA LEU A 26 0.67 -11.06 -22.07
C LEU A 26 1.60 -9.89 -21.71
N GLN A 27 2.61 -10.13 -20.88
CA GLN A 27 3.61 -9.14 -20.50
C GLN A 27 4.41 -8.64 -21.71
N THR A 28 4.83 -9.54 -22.61
CA THR A 28 5.52 -9.16 -23.84
C THR A 28 4.63 -8.30 -24.75
N LYS A 29 3.32 -8.61 -24.82
CA LYS A 29 2.36 -7.81 -25.60
C LYS A 29 2.18 -6.40 -25.00
N ARG A 30 2.05 -6.31 -23.67
CA ARG A 30 1.96 -5.04 -22.93
C ARG A 30 3.19 -4.15 -23.19
N SER A 31 4.39 -4.71 -23.05
CA SER A 31 5.63 -3.98 -23.32
C SER A 31 5.68 -3.42 -24.75
N LYS A 32 5.31 -4.22 -25.76
CA LYS A 32 5.28 -3.77 -27.17
C LYS A 32 4.31 -2.62 -27.39
N ILE A 33 3.11 -2.69 -26.82
CA ILE A 33 2.12 -1.61 -26.95
C ILE A 33 2.63 -0.35 -26.26
N ASN A 34 3.25 -0.47 -25.09
CA ASN A 34 3.82 0.68 -24.40
C ASN A 34 4.97 1.32 -25.18
N ASP A 35 5.83 0.54 -25.84
CA ASP A 35 6.87 1.07 -26.73
C ASP A 35 6.28 1.85 -27.91
N GLN A 36 5.14 1.39 -28.45
CA GLN A 36 4.41 2.11 -29.48
C GLN A 36 3.83 3.42 -28.94
N ILE A 37 3.18 3.40 -27.77
CA ILE A 37 2.67 4.62 -27.10
C ILE A 37 3.80 5.64 -26.91
N ASN A 38 4.95 5.21 -26.40
CA ASN A 38 6.10 6.10 -26.18
C ASN A 38 6.64 6.69 -27.50
N ARG A 39 6.55 5.94 -28.61
CA ARG A 39 6.90 6.46 -29.94
C ARG A 39 5.93 7.55 -30.40
N GLU A 40 4.62 7.29 -30.29
CA GLU A 40 3.57 8.25 -30.68
C GLU A 40 3.63 9.51 -29.81
N LEU A 41 3.91 9.39 -28.50
CA LEU A 41 4.10 10.53 -27.60
C LEU A 41 5.27 11.43 -28.03
N ARG A 42 6.42 10.82 -28.43
CA ARG A 42 7.56 11.60 -28.96
C ARG A 42 7.22 12.32 -30.27
N MET A 43 6.51 11.66 -31.17
CA MET A 43 6.06 12.26 -32.42
C MET A 43 5.07 13.41 -32.17
N ARG A 44 4.10 13.21 -31.26
CA ARG A 44 3.17 14.26 -30.83
C ARG A 44 3.92 15.48 -30.26
N ASN A 45 4.86 15.27 -29.33
CA ASN A 45 5.64 16.38 -28.77
C ASN A 45 6.45 17.12 -29.82
N GLY A 46 7.03 16.41 -30.81
CA GLY A 46 7.71 17.02 -31.95
C GLY A 46 6.78 17.88 -32.81
N ALA A 47 5.58 17.36 -33.12
CA ALA A 47 4.56 18.07 -33.85
C ALA A 47 4.01 19.31 -33.12
N GLU A 48 3.81 19.20 -31.77
CA GLU A 48 3.42 20.35 -30.95
C GLU A 48 4.48 21.46 -30.96
N ASN A 49 5.76 21.11 -30.84
CA ASN A 49 6.85 22.07 -30.93
C ASN A 49 6.90 22.76 -32.28
N LEU A 50 6.71 21.99 -33.36
CA LEU A 50 6.64 22.54 -34.71
C LEU A 50 5.42 23.46 -34.88
N PHE A 51 4.27 23.07 -34.37
CA PHE A 51 3.04 23.88 -34.40
C PHE A 51 3.21 25.22 -33.69
N ARG A 52 3.92 25.23 -32.53
CA ARG A 52 4.21 26.46 -31.77
C ARG A 52 5.26 27.35 -32.51
N ALA A 53 6.29 26.73 -33.12
CA ALA A 53 7.40 27.43 -33.70
C ALA A 53 7.09 28.03 -35.10
N THR A 54 6.15 27.45 -35.86
CA THR A 54 5.87 27.90 -37.22
C THR A 54 4.86 29.04 -37.28
N SER A 55 5.14 30.06 -38.11
CA SER A 55 4.23 31.15 -38.45
C SER A 55 3.44 30.87 -39.74
N ASN A 56 3.82 29.87 -40.51
CA ASN A 56 3.21 29.53 -41.79
C ASN A 56 1.84 28.85 -41.58
N LYS A 57 0.76 29.53 -42.00
CA LYS A 57 -0.63 29.06 -41.79
C LYS A 57 -0.88 27.69 -42.41
N ARG A 58 -0.42 27.45 -43.63
CA ARG A 58 -0.60 26.17 -44.35
C ARG A 58 0.13 25.01 -43.65
N LEU A 59 1.33 25.27 -43.09
CA LEU A 59 2.08 24.30 -42.35
C LEU A 59 1.41 24.01 -40.99
N LYS A 60 0.84 25.03 -40.33
CA LYS A 60 0.05 24.84 -39.11
C LYS A 60 -1.16 23.92 -39.31
N GLU A 61 -1.88 24.10 -40.40
CA GLU A 61 -3.03 23.27 -40.76
C GLU A 61 -2.61 21.81 -40.97
N LEU A 62 -1.50 21.55 -41.65
CA LEU A 62 -0.96 20.19 -41.83
C LEU A 62 -0.55 19.56 -40.49
N VAL A 63 0.20 20.30 -39.66
CA VAL A 63 0.65 19.81 -38.34
C VAL A 63 -0.53 19.58 -37.41
N ALA A 64 -1.61 20.37 -37.49
CA ALA A 64 -2.83 20.13 -36.70
C ALA A 64 -3.49 18.79 -37.04
N VAL A 65 -3.50 18.40 -38.31
CA VAL A 65 -4.00 17.10 -38.78
C VAL A 65 -3.12 15.96 -38.23
N GLU A 66 -1.78 16.12 -38.30
CA GLU A 66 -0.86 15.13 -37.71
C GLU A 66 -1.02 15.00 -36.20
N LEU A 67 -1.20 16.11 -35.47
CA LEU A 67 -1.47 16.10 -34.05
C LEU A 67 -2.76 15.33 -33.70
N SER A 68 -3.82 15.55 -34.49
CA SER A 68 -5.07 14.80 -34.33
C SER A 68 -4.86 13.30 -34.57
N PHE A 69 -4.07 12.94 -35.55
CA PHE A 69 -3.72 11.55 -35.86
C PHE A 69 -2.92 10.90 -34.71
N PHE A 70 -1.86 11.56 -34.19
CA PHE A 70 -1.09 11.05 -33.08
C PHE A 70 -1.94 10.89 -31.82
N ASN A 71 -2.81 11.86 -31.50
CA ASN A 71 -3.71 11.77 -30.36
C ASN A 71 -4.66 10.57 -30.49
N SER A 72 -5.23 10.35 -31.67
CA SER A 72 -6.11 9.20 -31.95
C SER A 72 -5.36 7.87 -31.80
N ASN A 73 -4.14 7.78 -32.35
CA ASN A 73 -3.31 6.57 -32.22
C ASN A 73 -2.94 6.27 -30.75
N ILE A 74 -2.52 7.30 -30.02
CA ILE A 74 -2.21 7.15 -28.59
C ILE A 74 -3.44 6.64 -27.83
N GLN A 75 -4.61 7.19 -28.13
CA GLN A 75 -5.84 6.75 -27.49
C GLN A 75 -6.16 5.28 -27.82
N LEU A 76 -6.08 4.86 -29.05
CA LEU A 76 -6.31 3.47 -29.46
C LEU A 76 -5.32 2.51 -28.80
N LEU A 77 -4.04 2.87 -28.74
CA LEU A 77 -3.03 2.04 -28.08
C LEU A 77 -3.22 1.96 -26.57
N LYS A 78 -3.63 3.07 -25.93
CA LYS A 78 -3.99 3.07 -24.50
C LYS A 78 -5.21 2.20 -24.23
N GLU A 79 -6.20 2.22 -25.10
CA GLU A 79 -7.36 1.34 -25.04
C GLU A 79 -6.96 -0.14 -25.15
N GLU A 80 -6.10 -0.48 -26.12
CA GLU A 80 -5.58 -1.85 -26.28
C GLU A 80 -4.77 -2.29 -25.05
N LEU A 81 -3.94 -1.41 -24.48
CA LEU A 81 -3.19 -1.67 -23.26
C LEU A 81 -4.13 -1.88 -22.06
N SER A 82 -5.19 -1.09 -21.96
CA SER A 82 -6.21 -1.21 -20.91
C SER A 82 -6.95 -2.54 -21.00
N GLU A 83 -7.30 -2.99 -22.19
CA GLU A 83 -7.92 -4.32 -22.42
C GLU A 83 -7.02 -5.47 -21.94
N LEU A 84 -5.69 -5.30 -22.04
CA LEU A 84 -4.73 -6.30 -21.56
C LEU A 84 -4.49 -6.23 -20.04
N ASN A 85 -4.66 -5.06 -19.43
CA ASN A 85 -4.33 -4.83 -18.02
C ASN A 85 -5.43 -5.30 -17.07
N SER A 86 -6.67 -5.08 -17.43
CA SER A 86 -7.81 -5.56 -16.66
C SER A 86 -9.06 -5.49 -17.52
N SER A 87 -9.62 -6.61 -17.85
CA SER A 87 -11.06 -6.59 -17.99
C SER A 87 -11.61 -6.36 -16.58
N VAL A 88 -12.15 -5.18 -16.33
CA VAL A 88 -12.80 -4.84 -15.05
C VAL A 88 -13.78 -5.95 -14.64
N GLU A 89 -14.45 -6.55 -15.63
CA GLU A 89 -15.38 -7.67 -15.49
C GLU A 89 -14.80 -8.92 -14.80
N VAL A 90 -13.54 -9.28 -15.08
CA VAL A 90 -12.93 -10.52 -14.53
C VAL A 90 -12.81 -10.52 -13.01
N TYR A 91 -12.79 -9.33 -12.40
CA TYR A 91 -12.61 -9.17 -10.96
C TYR A 91 -13.89 -8.75 -10.23
N GLN A 92 -14.99 -8.55 -10.95
CA GLN A 92 -16.27 -8.28 -10.29
C GLN A 92 -16.88 -9.56 -9.72
N HIS A 93 -17.76 -9.40 -8.75
CA HIS A 93 -18.56 -10.50 -8.26
C HIS A 93 -19.56 -10.94 -9.35
N ASP A 94 -19.64 -12.24 -9.59
CA ASP A 94 -20.57 -12.82 -10.55
C ASP A 94 -21.90 -13.05 -9.83
N SER A 95 -22.81 -12.07 -9.90
CA SER A 95 -24.14 -12.14 -9.31
C SER A 95 -25.21 -11.74 -10.32
N ASP A 96 -26.42 -12.31 -10.15
CA ASP A 96 -27.59 -11.96 -10.95
C ASP A 96 -28.06 -10.50 -10.69
N VAL A 97 -27.61 -9.88 -9.60
CA VAL A 97 -27.90 -8.49 -9.25
C VAL A 97 -26.77 -7.60 -9.73
N ALA A 98 -27.06 -6.66 -10.60
CA ALA A 98 -26.09 -5.69 -11.09
C ALA A 98 -25.61 -4.79 -9.95
N CYS A 99 -24.29 -4.72 -9.75
CA CYS A 99 -23.61 -3.78 -8.86
C CYS A 99 -22.76 -2.81 -9.67
N VAL A 100 -22.61 -1.56 -9.19
CA VAL A 100 -21.73 -0.58 -9.83
C VAL A 100 -20.30 -1.14 -9.87
N PRO A 101 -19.65 -1.26 -11.05
CA PRO A 101 -18.34 -1.93 -11.14
C PRO A 101 -17.26 -1.15 -10.43
N MET A 102 -16.31 -1.86 -9.81
CA MET A 102 -15.13 -1.31 -9.13
C MET A 102 -13.89 -1.45 -9.99
N ILE A 103 -12.88 -0.61 -9.80
CA ILE A 103 -11.59 -0.66 -10.49
C ILE A 103 -10.60 -1.50 -9.68
N PRO A 104 -10.25 -2.72 -10.10
CA PRO A 104 -9.20 -3.52 -9.49
C PRO A 104 -7.84 -3.10 -10.02
N LEU A 105 -6.77 -3.32 -9.24
CA LEU A 105 -5.41 -3.10 -9.69
C LEU A 105 -4.73 -4.41 -10.08
N GLY A 106 -3.96 -4.37 -11.18
CA GLY A 106 -3.12 -5.48 -11.60
C GLY A 106 -1.93 -5.68 -10.65
N LEU A 107 -1.53 -6.94 -10.44
CA LEU A 107 -0.29 -7.23 -9.71
C LEU A 107 0.92 -6.91 -10.58
N LYS A 108 1.97 -6.36 -9.97
CA LYS A 108 3.31 -6.27 -10.61
C LYS A 108 3.83 -7.69 -10.86
N GLU A 109 4.37 -7.90 -12.04
CA GLU A 109 5.01 -9.16 -12.40
C GLU A 109 6.51 -9.08 -12.13
N THR A 110 7.12 -10.24 -11.83
CA THR A 110 8.57 -10.37 -11.63
C THR A 110 9.11 -11.60 -12.33
N THR A 111 10.38 -11.56 -12.69
CA THR A 111 11.11 -12.72 -13.21
C THR A 111 11.74 -13.53 -12.08
N GLU A 112 12.23 -14.70 -12.41
CA GLU A 112 13.08 -15.46 -11.51
C GLU A 112 14.34 -14.66 -11.16
N CYS A 113 14.80 -14.81 -9.93
CA CYS A 113 16.03 -14.22 -9.45
C CYS A 113 16.80 -15.33 -8.72
N ASP A 114 17.89 -15.76 -9.31
CA ASP A 114 18.77 -16.75 -8.67
C ASP A 114 19.70 -16.04 -7.67
N LEU A 115 19.50 -16.32 -6.40
CA LEU A 115 20.30 -15.83 -5.29
C LEU A 115 21.29 -16.89 -4.76
N THR A 116 21.32 -18.09 -5.36
CA THR A 116 22.07 -19.22 -4.85
C THR A 116 23.56 -18.91 -4.70
N VAL A 117 24.21 -18.52 -5.79
CA VAL A 117 25.64 -18.22 -5.76
C VAL A 117 25.96 -17.00 -4.88
N PRO A 118 25.27 -15.84 -5.04
CA PRO A 118 25.55 -14.68 -4.21
C PRO A 118 25.37 -14.90 -2.71
N LEU A 119 24.38 -15.69 -2.29
CA LEU A 119 24.18 -16.00 -0.88
C LEU A 119 25.22 -16.98 -0.35
N LYS A 120 25.60 -18.03 -1.12
CA LYS A 120 26.65 -18.96 -0.76
C LYS A 120 27.99 -18.24 -0.60
N ASP A 121 28.34 -17.37 -1.54
CA ASP A 121 29.58 -16.58 -1.48
C ASP A 121 29.58 -15.68 -0.24
N PHE A 122 28.47 -15.00 0.02
CA PHE A 122 28.36 -14.13 1.20
C PHE A 122 28.47 -14.91 2.52
N ILE A 123 27.85 -16.10 2.61
CA ILE A 123 27.95 -16.97 3.79
C ILE A 123 29.41 -17.38 4.02
N SER A 124 30.09 -17.79 2.97
CA SER A 124 31.49 -18.25 3.07
C SER A 124 32.44 -17.09 3.42
N GLU A 125 32.26 -15.92 2.78
CA GLU A 125 33.17 -14.78 2.96
C GLU A 125 32.91 -14.02 4.27
N HIS A 126 31.65 -13.68 4.55
CA HIS A 126 31.30 -12.80 5.66
C HIS A 126 31.12 -13.57 6.97
N TYR A 127 30.42 -14.71 6.94
CA TYR A 127 30.18 -15.53 8.13
C TYR A 127 31.27 -16.56 8.38
N SER A 128 32.17 -16.79 7.41
CA SER A 128 33.21 -17.82 7.45
C SER A 128 32.64 -19.21 7.78
N GLU A 129 31.43 -19.50 7.27
CA GLU A 129 30.74 -20.78 7.43
C GLU A 129 30.70 -21.54 6.12
N ASP A 130 30.58 -22.87 6.21
CA ASP A 130 30.41 -23.73 5.05
C ASP A 130 29.01 -23.50 4.42
N SER A 131 28.99 -22.84 3.26
CA SER A 131 27.75 -22.47 2.57
C SER A 131 26.91 -23.64 2.12
N GLU A 132 27.49 -24.84 1.95
CA GLU A 132 26.75 -26.05 1.55
C GLU A 132 25.73 -26.48 2.63
N LYS A 133 25.98 -26.15 3.89
CA LYS A 133 25.06 -26.40 5.00
C LYS A 133 23.77 -25.59 4.93
N TYR A 134 23.74 -24.55 4.10
CA TYR A 134 22.61 -23.60 3.94
C TYR A 134 21.86 -23.77 2.61
N THR A 135 22.18 -24.80 1.84
CA THR A 135 21.54 -25.04 0.53
C THR A 135 20.01 -25.19 0.66
N THR A 136 19.53 -25.82 1.74
CA THR A 136 18.10 -26.00 2.00
C THR A 136 17.44 -24.67 2.31
N GLU A 137 18.05 -23.81 3.14
CA GLU A 137 17.56 -22.50 3.52
C GLU A 137 17.52 -21.54 2.32
N ILE A 138 18.54 -21.59 1.47
CA ILE A 138 18.57 -20.82 0.22
C ILE A 138 17.44 -21.27 -0.70
N GLN A 139 17.25 -22.60 -0.86
CA GLN A 139 16.16 -23.11 -1.69
C GLN A 139 14.78 -22.73 -1.13
N GLU A 140 14.58 -22.79 0.18
CA GLU A 140 13.33 -22.36 0.84
C GLU A 140 13.02 -20.88 0.53
N LEU A 141 14.01 -20.00 0.60
CA LEU A 141 13.85 -18.59 0.23
C LEU A 141 13.47 -18.42 -1.25
N LEU A 142 14.12 -19.16 -2.15
CA LEU A 142 13.84 -19.12 -3.59
C LEU A 142 12.45 -19.67 -3.90
N ASP A 143 12.05 -20.75 -3.26
CA ASP A 143 10.70 -21.36 -3.40
C ASP A 143 9.62 -20.39 -2.91
N LEU A 144 9.85 -19.71 -1.79
CA LEU A 144 8.93 -18.68 -1.28
C LEU A 144 8.83 -17.53 -2.26
N ARG A 145 9.97 -17.04 -2.81
CA ARG A 145 9.98 -15.99 -3.84
C ARG A 145 9.27 -16.45 -5.11
N GLN A 146 9.43 -17.69 -5.53
CA GLN A 146 8.71 -18.23 -6.68
C GLN A 146 7.20 -18.31 -6.43
N ALA A 147 6.79 -18.70 -5.22
CA ALA A 147 5.38 -18.79 -4.85
C ALA A 147 4.65 -17.42 -4.91
N ILE A 148 5.30 -16.34 -4.51
CA ILE A 148 4.70 -14.98 -4.54
C ILE A 148 4.48 -14.44 -5.96
N ARG A 149 5.00 -15.05 -6.99
CA ARG A 149 4.77 -14.64 -8.38
C ARG A 149 3.33 -14.90 -8.84
N THR A 150 2.66 -15.87 -8.24
CA THR A 150 1.27 -16.25 -8.57
C THR A 150 0.45 -16.47 -7.30
N PRO A 151 0.26 -15.45 -6.46
CA PRO A 151 -0.51 -15.60 -5.22
C PRO A 151 -1.96 -15.91 -5.53
N GLN A 152 -2.62 -16.64 -4.64
CA GLN A 152 -4.08 -16.81 -4.70
C GLN A 152 -4.75 -15.44 -4.49
N ARG A 153 -5.95 -15.27 -5.07
CA ARG A 153 -6.67 -14.00 -4.99
C ARG A 153 -7.65 -14.00 -3.82
N ASN A 154 -7.09 -14.19 -2.63
CA ASN A 154 -7.78 -14.25 -1.36
C ASN A 154 -6.81 -13.86 -0.21
N GLU A 155 -7.25 -13.92 1.04
CA GLU A 155 -6.43 -13.62 2.22
C GLU A 155 -5.20 -14.57 2.34
N ASP A 156 -5.25 -15.81 1.84
CA ASP A 156 -4.07 -16.70 1.85
C ASP A 156 -2.96 -16.16 0.94
N GLY A 157 -3.32 -15.58 -0.20
CA GLY A 157 -2.36 -14.91 -1.07
C GLY A 157 -1.76 -13.66 -0.44
N VAL A 158 -2.55 -12.89 0.31
CA VAL A 158 -2.06 -11.74 1.10
C VAL A 158 -1.10 -12.22 2.18
N ASN A 159 -1.44 -13.29 2.89
CA ASN A 159 -0.57 -13.88 3.92
C ASN A 159 0.76 -14.37 3.32
N LEU A 160 0.73 -15.03 2.17
CA LEU A 160 1.93 -15.48 1.44
C LEU A 160 2.86 -14.30 1.07
N LEU A 161 2.29 -13.23 0.51
CA LEU A 161 3.05 -12.01 0.20
C LEU A 161 3.63 -11.35 1.45
N THR A 162 2.86 -11.33 2.54
CA THR A 162 3.28 -10.77 3.83
C THR A 162 4.37 -11.63 4.48
N GLU A 163 4.28 -12.95 4.38
CA GLU A 163 5.31 -13.90 4.82
C GLU A 163 6.65 -13.60 4.14
N TYR A 164 6.63 -13.49 2.80
CA TYR A 164 7.83 -13.15 2.05
C TYR A 164 8.35 -11.76 2.42
N PHE A 165 7.49 -10.75 2.51
CA PHE A 165 7.87 -9.40 2.94
C PHE A 165 8.55 -9.40 4.31
N ASN A 166 8.04 -10.18 5.27
CA ASN A 166 8.60 -10.32 6.59
C ASN A 166 9.96 -11.06 6.56
N GLN A 167 10.11 -12.09 5.70
CA GLN A 167 11.40 -12.75 5.49
C GLN A 167 12.46 -11.81 4.90
N LEU A 168 12.07 -10.90 4.02
CA LEU A 168 13.00 -9.90 3.45
C LEU A 168 13.62 -8.99 4.52
N TYR A 169 13.01 -8.85 5.71
CA TYR A 169 13.64 -8.15 6.84
C TYR A 169 14.91 -8.86 7.32
N TYR A 170 14.85 -10.18 7.47
CA TYR A 170 16.01 -10.98 7.87
C TYR A 170 17.05 -11.04 6.76
N VAL A 171 16.61 -11.30 5.53
CA VAL A 171 17.48 -11.36 4.34
C VAL A 171 18.26 -10.06 4.16
N GLU A 172 17.59 -8.89 4.28
CA GLU A 172 18.25 -7.60 4.18
C GLU A 172 19.31 -7.42 5.25
N ARG A 173 18.98 -7.73 6.51
CA ARG A 173 19.93 -7.58 7.62
C ARG A 173 21.11 -8.52 7.54
N ARG A 174 20.88 -9.74 7.01
CA ARG A 174 21.93 -10.76 6.95
C ARG A 174 22.84 -10.63 5.74
N PHE A 175 22.34 -10.15 4.59
CA PHE A 175 23.04 -10.25 3.32
C PHE A 175 23.23 -8.93 2.57
N PHE A 176 22.61 -7.85 3.00
CA PHE A 176 22.68 -6.56 2.31
C PHE A 176 23.29 -5.47 3.20
N PRO A 177 24.63 -5.45 3.33
CA PRO A 177 25.33 -4.36 4.03
C PRO A 177 25.22 -3.06 3.22
N PRO A 178 25.37 -1.89 3.87
CA PRO A 178 25.29 -0.60 3.18
C PRO A 178 26.36 -0.41 2.09
N ASP A 179 27.51 -1.04 2.27
CA ASP A 179 28.74 -0.79 1.52
C ASP A 179 29.02 -1.84 0.44
N ARG A 180 28.25 -2.92 0.40
CA ARG A 180 28.42 -4.02 -0.54
C ARG A 180 27.10 -4.37 -1.22
N VAL A 181 27.14 -4.49 -2.54
CA VAL A 181 25.99 -4.94 -3.34
C VAL A 181 26.13 -6.44 -3.60
N LEU A 182 25.12 -7.22 -3.21
CA LEU A 182 24.98 -8.59 -3.68
C LEU A 182 24.85 -8.57 -5.21
N GLY A 183 25.56 -9.43 -5.93
CA GLY A 183 25.64 -9.43 -7.40
C GLY A 183 24.32 -9.68 -8.14
N SER A 184 23.19 -9.73 -7.44
CA SER A 184 21.88 -10.06 -7.97
C SER A 184 21.03 -8.83 -8.30
N HIS A 185 20.12 -9.00 -9.26
CA HIS A 185 19.22 -7.95 -9.73
C HIS A 185 17.78 -8.40 -9.57
N PHE A 186 16.94 -7.52 -8.99
CA PHE A 186 15.50 -7.71 -8.93
C PHE A 186 14.85 -7.05 -10.15
N HIS A 187 14.07 -7.84 -10.91
CA HIS A 187 13.36 -7.39 -12.09
C HIS A 187 11.85 -7.36 -11.79
N TRP A 188 11.26 -6.19 -11.85
CA TRP A 188 9.82 -6.02 -11.69
C TRP A 188 9.26 -5.21 -12.86
N TYR A 189 8.06 -5.55 -13.26
CA TYR A 189 7.36 -4.85 -14.34
C TYR A 189 6.39 -3.83 -13.75
N ASP A 190 6.27 -2.69 -14.41
CA ASP A 190 5.23 -1.71 -14.09
C ASP A 190 3.84 -2.34 -14.27
N SER A 191 2.94 -2.11 -13.32
CA SER A 191 1.64 -2.79 -13.26
C SER A 191 0.67 -2.38 -14.38
N LEU A 192 0.78 -1.14 -14.88
CA LEU A 192 -0.08 -0.62 -15.93
C LEU A 192 0.54 -0.70 -17.32
N THR A 193 1.82 -0.39 -17.44
CA THR A 193 2.50 -0.32 -18.75
C THR A 193 3.25 -1.59 -19.11
N GLY A 194 3.60 -2.42 -18.14
CA GLY A 194 4.42 -3.61 -18.36
C GLY A 194 5.89 -3.31 -18.68
N VAL A 195 6.37 -2.09 -18.42
CA VAL A 195 7.78 -1.72 -18.60
C VAL A 195 8.63 -2.40 -17.54
N PRO A 196 9.71 -3.11 -17.92
CA PRO A 196 10.61 -3.72 -16.95
C PRO A 196 11.47 -2.67 -16.25
N ASN A 197 11.60 -2.82 -14.95
CA ASN A 197 12.52 -2.05 -14.11
C ASN A 197 13.42 -2.99 -13.35
N THR A 198 14.70 -2.65 -13.24
CA THR A 198 15.72 -3.50 -12.63
C THR A 198 16.49 -2.73 -11.58
N GLN A 199 16.59 -3.28 -10.37
CA GLN A 199 17.33 -2.70 -9.27
C GLN A 199 18.05 -3.78 -8.45
N LYS A 200 19.13 -3.38 -7.77
CA LYS A 200 19.89 -4.26 -6.87
C LYS A 200 19.47 -4.12 -5.41
N THR A 201 18.62 -3.16 -5.10
CA THR A 201 18.28 -2.80 -3.72
C THR A 201 17.14 -3.64 -3.16
N MET A 202 17.26 -4.06 -1.93
CA MET A 202 16.19 -4.74 -1.18
C MET A 202 14.94 -3.85 -1.02
N GLY A 203 15.13 -2.52 -0.98
CA GLY A 203 14.02 -1.57 -0.95
C GLY A 203 13.09 -1.69 -2.16
N PHE A 204 13.64 -1.94 -3.35
CA PHE A 204 12.83 -2.13 -4.56
C PHE A 204 12.05 -3.45 -4.54
N GLU A 205 12.67 -4.54 -4.09
CA GLU A 205 11.99 -5.83 -3.90
C GLU A 205 10.85 -5.71 -2.89
N LYS A 206 11.11 -5.16 -1.70
CA LYS A 206 10.12 -4.91 -0.65
C LYS A 206 8.97 -4.02 -1.11
N GLY A 207 9.29 -2.91 -1.77
CA GLY A 207 8.29 -1.97 -2.29
C GLY A 207 7.37 -2.62 -3.33
N SER A 208 7.92 -3.44 -4.23
CA SER A 208 7.14 -4.17 -5.24
C SER A 208 6.23 -5.23 -4.63
N VAL A 209 6.68 -5.91 -3.57
CA VAL A 209 5.84 -6.87 -2.82
C VAL A 209 4.71 -6.13 -2.09
N LEU A 210 4.99 -4.98 -1.47
CA LEU A 210 3.95 -4.15 -0.85
C LEU A 210 2.92 -3.65 -1.85
N PHE A 211 3.36 -3.24 -3.04
CA PHE A 211 2.43 -2.90 -4.12
C PHE A 211 1.49 -4.06 -4.43
N ASN A 212 2.01 -5.29 -4.52
CA ASN A 212 1.21 -6.47 -4.79
C ASN A 212 0.26 -6.83 -3.64
N ILE A 213 0.63 -6.61 -2.39
CA ILE A 213 -0.29 -6.74 -1.24
C ILE A 213 -1.46 -5.77 -1.40
N ALA A 214 -1.19 -4.49 -1.70
CA ALA A 214 -2.23 -3.50 -1.92
C ALA A 214 -3.12 -3.86 -3.12
N ALA A 215 -2.53 -4.19 -4.27
CA ALA A 215 -3.25 -4.57 -5.48
C ALA A 215 -4.13 -5.81 -5.26
N LEU A 216 -3.65 -6.79 -4.48
CA LEU A 216 -4.43 -7.98 -4.15
C LEU A 216 -5.65 -7.64 -3.28
N HIS A 217 -5.52 -6.75 -2.31
CA HIS A 217 -6.66 -6.24 -1.55
C HIS A 217 -7.69 -5.54 -2.44
N THR A 218 -7.27 -4.81 -3.49
CA THR A 218 -8.25 -4.22 -4.43
C THR A 218 -9.04 -5.29 -5.17
N GLN A 219 -8.40 -6.37 -5.60
CA GLN A 219 -9.03 -7.48 -6.31
C GLN A 219 -9.99 -8.26 -5.39
N ILE A 220 -9.62 -8.45 -4.11
CA ILE A 220 -10.50 -9.05 -3.11
C ILE A 220 -11.73 -8.17 -2.92
N GLY A 221 -11.56 -6.86 -2.69
CA GLY A 221 -12.68 -5.93 -2.49
C GLY A 221 -13.64 -5.86 -3.67
N CYS A 222 -13.13 -5.88 -4.92
CA CYS A 222 -13.96 -5.91 -6.11
C CYS A 222 -14.79 -7.20 -6.25
N LYS A 223 -14.26 -8.31 -5.72
CA LYS A 223 -14.88 -9.64 -5.83
C LYS A 223 -15.87 -9.96 -4.70
N GLU A 224 -15.95 -9.11 -3.69
CA GLU A 224 -16.90 -9.32 -2.59
C GLU A 224 -18.35 -9.20 -3.06
N ASP A 225 -19.22 -10.02 -2.48
CA ASP A 225 -20.66 -9.97 -2.74
C ASP A 225 -21.31 -8.77 -2.04
N ARG A 226 -21.45 -7.66 -2.77
CA ARG A 226 -22.04 -6.42 -2.27
C ARG A 226 -23.57 -6.43 -2.21
N THR A 227 -24.21 -7.56 -2.55
CA THR A 227 -25.66 -7.76 -2.40
C THR A 227 -26.06 -8.14 -0.98
N ASN A 228 -25.11 -8.18 -0.04
CA ASN A 228 -25.36 -8.44 1.38
C ASN A 228 -24.48 -7.58 2.29
N PRO A 229 -24.91 -7.30 3.55
CA PRO A 229 -24.18 -6.43 4.47
C PRO A 229 -22.79 -6.92 4.84
N THR A 230 -22.58 -8.24 4.88
CA THR A 230 -21.30 -8.85 5.25
C THR A 230 -20.28 -8.63 4.14
N GLY A 231 -20.64 -8.89 2.88
CA GLY A 231 -19.79 -8.64 1.73
C GLY A 231 -19.46 -7.15 1.55
N LEU A 232 -20.44 -6.26 1.76
CA LEU A 232 -20.19 -4.81 1.79
C LEU A 232 -19.13 -4.43 2.83
N GLN A 233 -19.21 -5.00 4.05
CA GLN A 233 -18.23 -4.72 5.08
C GLN A 233 -16.83 -5.26 4.72
N TYR A 234 -16.74 -6.44 4.09
CA TYR A 234 -15.49 -6.99 3.60
C TYR A 234 -14.91 -6.14 2.46
N ALA A 235 -15.73 -5.66 1.53
CA ALA A 235 -15.29 -4.77 0.46
C ALA A 235 -14.72 -3.44 1.02
N ILE A 236 -15.44 -2.78 1.95
CA ILE A 236 -14.96 -1.57 2.64
C ILE A 236 -13.59 -1.82 3.28
N ASN A 237 -13.46 -2.89 4.06
CA ASN A 237 -12.21 -3.21 4.75
C ASN A 237 -11.07 -3.47 3.77
N SER A 238 -11.34 -4.16 2.66
CA SER A 238 -10.35 -4.50 1.64
C SER A 238 -9.83 -3.24 0.93
N PHE A 239 -10.71 -2.31 0.53
CA PHE A 239 -10.30 -1.05 -0.07
C PHE A 239 -9.55 -0.14 0.93
N GLN A 240 -9.95 -0.10 2.21
CA GLN A 240 -9.23 0.64 3.25
C GLN A 240 -7.83 0.06 3.50
N LYS A 241 -7.68 -1.28 3.51
CA LYS A 241 -6.36 -1.96 3.62
C LYS A 241 -5.49 -1.67 2.40
N ALA A 242 -6.06 -1.70 1.19
CA ALA A 242 -5.36 -1.33 -0.03
C ALA A 242 -4.84 0.12 0.04
N ALA A 243 -5.71 1.08 0.37
CA ALA A 243 -5.35 2.48 0.53
C ALA A 243 -4.26 2.69 1.60
N GLY A 244 -4.38 2.00 2.73
CA GLY A 244 -3.39 2.08 3.81
C GLY A 244 -2.03 1.50 3.42
N THR A 245 -2.01 0.43 2.64
CA THR A 245 -0.77 -0.18 2.14
C THR A 245 -0.11 0.70 1.07
N PHE A 246 -0.86 1.32 0.15
CA PHE A 246 -0.32 2.32 -0.79
C PHE A 246 0.21 3.55 -0.08
N ARG A 247 -0.47 4.05 0.96
CA ARG A 247 0.02 5.16 1.80
C ARG A 247 1.31 4.78 2.53
N TYR A 248 1.41 3.57 3.05
CA TYR A 248 2.63 3.06 3.66
C TYR A 248 3.77 3.00 2.65
N LEU A 249 3.52 2.48 1.45
CA LEU A 249 4.47 2.44 0.34
C LEU A 249 4.96 3.85 -0.03
N HIS A 250 4.04 4.81 -0.20
CA HIS A 250 4.35 6.21 -0.47
C HIS A 250 5.29 6.82 0.58
N ASN A 251 5.05 6.55 1.86
CA ASN A 251 5.78 7.17 2.96
C ASN A 251 7.17 6.56 3.20
N HIS A 252 7.40 5.32 2.80
CA HIS A 252 8.62 4.56 3.15
C HIS A 252 9.48 4.19 1.94
N PHE A 253 8.98 4.27 0.71
CA PHE A 253 9.66 3.83 -0.50
C PHE A 253 9.61 4.90 -1.60
N SER A 254 10.16 6.07 -1.34
CA SER A 254 10.00 7.29 -2.17
C SER A 254 10.84 7.31 -3.46
N ASN A 255 11.75 6.36 -3.69
CA ASN A 255 12.70 6.39 -4.80
C ASN A 255 12.54 5.19 -5.74
N ALA A 256 11.30 4.82 -6.04
CA ALA A 256 11.03 3.72 -6.96
C ALA A 256 11.22 4.16 -8.42
N PRO A 257 11.82 3.30 -9.27
CA PRO A 257 12.09 3.64 -10.67
C PRO A 257 10.85 3.52 -11.58
N SER A 258 9.80 2.81 -11.15
CA SER A 258 8.61 2.59 -11.98
C SER A 258 7.51 3.61 -11.70
N MET A 259 6.75 3.98 -12.73
CA MET A 259 5.69 5.00 -12.66
C MET A 259 4.57 4.63 -11.69
N ASP A 260 4.22 3.35 -11.59
CA ASP A 260 3.19 2.86 -10.66
C ASP A 260 3.56 3.03 -9.17
N MET A 261 4.83 3.23 -8.87
CA MET A 261 5.33 3.46 -7.50
C MET A 261 5.74 4.93 -7.25
N GLN A 262 5.54 5.83 -8.20
CA GLN A 262 5.80 7.25 -8.01
C GLN A 262 4.80 7.87 -7.00
N PRO A 263 5.22 8.89 -6.24
CA PRO A 263 4.37 9.52 -5.22
C PRO A 263 3.00 9.97 -5.73
N GLN A 264 2.94 10.59 -6.92
CA GLN A 264 1.70 11.04 -7.53
C GLN A 264 0.76 9.88 -7.86
N THR A 265 1.30 8.79 -8.42
CA THR A 265 0.53 7.58 -8.73
C THR A 265 -0.01 6.93 -7.45
N LEU A 266 0.83 6.80 -6.43
CA LEU A 266 0.40 6.22 -5.14
C LEU A 266 -0.64 7.08 -4.45
N THR A 267 -0.54 8.41 -4.51
CA THR A 267 -1.55 9.34 -3.98
C THR A 267 -2.89 9.15 -4.68
N MET A 268 -2.89 9.08 -6.01
CA MET A 268 -4.09 8.80 -6.81
C MET A 268 -4.68 7.43 -6.48
N MET A 269 -3.86 6.38 -6.34
CA MET A 269 -4.33 5.04 -5.97
C MET A 269 -4.95 5.02 -4.57
N VAL A 270 -4.39 5.74 -3.60
CA VAL A 270 -5.00 5.91 -2.27
C VAL A 270 -6.38 6.56 -2.41
N GLN A 271 -6.49 7.67 -3.15
CA GLN A 271 -7.75 8.37 -3.33
C GLN A 271 -8.80 7.49 -4.03
N LEU A 272 -8.41 6.78 -5.10
CA LEU A 272 -9.30 5.86 -5.80
C LEU A 272 -9.85 4.76 -4.87
N MET A 273 -9.00 4.15 -4.06
CA MET A 273 -9.43 3.10 -3.13
C MET A 273 -10.34 3.65 -2.03
N MET A 274 -10.09 4.88 -1.59
CA MET A 274 -10.94 5.55 -0.61
C MET A 274 -12.31 5.90 -1.22
N SER A 275 -12.37 6.34 -2.49
CA SER A 275 -13.62 6.59 -3.19
C SER A 275 -14.46 5.31 -3.31
N GLN A 276 -13.83 4.19 -3.66
CA GLN A 276 -14.51 2.88 -3.75
C GLN A 276 -14.96 2.36 -2.39
N ALA A 277 -14.20 2.60 -1.33
CA ALA A 277 -14.61 2.26 0.03
C ALA A 277 -15.83 3.09 0.48
N GLN A 278 -15.86 4.39 0.17
CA GLN A 278 -16.98 5.26 0.51
C GLN A 278 -18.24 4.93 -0.30
N GLU A 279 -18.07 4.50 -1.55
CA GLU A 279 -19.17 3.96 -2.37
C GLU A 279 -19.81 2.75 -1.68
N CYS A 280 -19.03 1.80 -1.17
CA CYS A 280 -19.56 0.65 -0.42
C CYS A 280 -20.21 1.08 0.91
N VAL A 281 -19.76 2.15 1.54
CA VAL A 281 -20.44 2.73 2.74
C VAL A 281 -21.81 3.27 2.36
N PHE A 282 -21.91 3.99 1.23
CA PHE A 282 -23.20 4.45 0.71
C PHE A 282 -24.13 3.27 0.41
N GLU A 283 -23.66 2.25 -0.33
CA GLU A 283 -24.44 1.03 -0.62
C GLU A 283 -24.93 0.35 0.67
N SER A 284 -24.07 0.26 1.69
CA SER A 284 -24.46 -0.29 3.01
C SER A 284 -25.53 0.55 3.71
N LYS A 285 -25.55 1.86 3.48
CA LYS A 285 -26.54 2.78 4.09
C LYS A 285 -27.91 2.67 3.46
N VAL A 286 -27.97 2.47 2.16
CA VAL A 286 -29.24 2.33 1.39
C VAL A 286 -29.72 0.88 1.31
N PHE A 287 -28.94 -0.06 1.84
CA PHE A 287 -29.27 -1.48 1.82
C PHE A 287 -30.59 -1.75 2.54
N GLY A 288 -31.46 -2.50 1.87
CA GLY A 288 -32.81 -2.81 2.41
C GLY A 288 -33.84 -1.72 2.23
N GLY A 289 -33.50 -0.62 1.55
CA GLY A 289 -34.37 0.51 1.27
C GLY A 289 -34.16 1.69 2.22
N VAL A 290 -34.64 2.86 1.80
CA VAL A 290 -34.53 4.11 2.55
C VAL A 290 -35.92 4.61 2.86
N GLU A 291 -36.27 4.77 4.12
CA GLU A 291 -37.59 5.23 4.56
C GLU A 291 -37.51 6.48 5.44
N GLY A 292 -38.37 7.45 5.15
CA GLY A 292 -38.51 8.68 5.92
C GLY A 292 -37.50 9.79 5.54
N ILE A 293 -37.87 11.03 5.85
CA ILE A 293 -37.13 12.24 5.46
C ILE A 293 -35.65 12.18 5.88
N LEU A 294 -35.43 11.89 7.14
CA LEU A 294 -34.04 11.93 7.70
C LEU A 294 -33.13 10.89 7.03
N ALA A 295 -33.67 9.70 6.73
CA ALA A 295 -32.88 8.64 6.08
C ALA A 295 -32.54 9.05 4.63
N HIS A 296 -33.51 9.62 3.88
CA HIS A 296 -33.24 10.14 2.54
C HIS A 296 -32.25 11.31 2.55
N VAL A 297 -32.37 12.27 3.46
CA VAL A 297 -31.41 13.37 3.60
C VAL A 297 -30.00 12.85 3.87
N LYS A 298 -29.86 11.89 4.78
CA LYS A 298 -28.57 11.27 5.09
C LYS A 298 -28.01 10.47 3.92
N ALA A 299 -28.86 9.79 3.16
CA ALA A 299 -28.44 9.06 1.96
C ALA A 299 -27.97 10.03 0.87
N ALA A 300 -28.70 11.15 0.67
CA ALA A 300 -28.29 12.20 -0.26
C ALA A 300 -26.91 12.79 0.10
N GLN A 301 -26.70 13.15 1.37
CA GLN A 301 -25.43 13.70 1.83
C GLN A 301 -24.28 12.70 1.64
N GLU A 302 -24.50 11.43 1.91
CA GLU A 302 -23.53 10.36 1.69
C GLU A 302 -23.19 10.18 0.20
N ALA A 303 -24.21 10.20 -0.67
CA ALA A 303 -24.02 10.11 -2.12
C ALA A 303 -23.19 11.28 -2.69
N ILE A 304 -23.39 12.50 -2.18
CA ILE A 304 -22.55 13.67 -2.54
C ILE A 304 -21.12 13.47 -2.11
N VAL A 305 -20.86 12.88 -0.94
CA VAL A 305 -19.48 12.56 -0.52
C VAL A 305 -18.84 11.62 -1.52
N VAL A 306 -19.55 10.57 -1.96
CA VAL A 306 -19.04 9.64 -2.98
C VAL A 306 -18.76 10.35 -4.30
N SER A 307 -19.69 11.18 -4.78
CA SER A 307 -19.54 11.97 -6.00
C SER A 307 -18.28 12.84 -5.95
N GLN A 308 -18.09 13.61 -4.89
CA GLN A 308 -16.92 14.49 -4.70
C GLN A 308 -15.61 13.70 -4.62
N MET A 309 -15.60 12.56 -3.94
CA MET A 309 -14.40 11.72 -3.86
C MET A 309 -13.99 11.18 -5.23
N TYR A 310 -14.95 10.89 -6.12
CA TYR A 310 -14.65 10.51 -7.50
C TYR A 310 -14.19 11.71 -8.33
N ASP A 311 -14.72 12.91 -8.11
CA ASP A 311 -14.22 14.14 -8.75
C ASP A 311 -12.78 14.44 -8.34
N ASP A 312 -12.45 14.35 -7.06
CA ASP A 312 -11.07 14.49 -6.57
C ASP A 312 -10.14 13.45 -7.24
N THR A 313 -10.60 12.19 -7.36
CA THR A 313 -9.84 11.13 -8.03
C THR A 313 -9.61 11.46 -9.50
N GLN A 314 -10.63 11.97 -10.20
CA GLN A 314 -10.54 12.41 -11.59
C GLN A 314 -9.53 13.54 -11.77
N VAL A 315 -9.53 14.55 -10.88
CA VAL A 315 -8.57 15.66 -10.91
C VAL A 315 -7.13 15.14 -10.78
N LEU A 316 -6.89 14.18 -9.89
CA LEU A 316 -5.59 13.55 -9.76
C LEU A 316 -5.20 12.77 -11.03
N MET A 317 -6.11 11.97 -11.60
CA MET A 317 -5.86 11.21 -12.84
C MET A 317 -5.57 12.09 -14.04
N ALA A 318 -6.21 13.26 -14.12
CA ALA A 318 -6.03 14.24 -15.20
C ALA A 318 -4.79 15.12 -15.05
N SER A 319 -4.15 15.10 -13.88
CA SER A 319 -2.95 15.93 -13.62
C SER A 319 -1.69 15.34 -14.26
N GLU A 320 -0.68 16.21 -14.52
CA GLU A 320 0.65 15.75 -14.89
C GLU A 320 1.37 15.12 -13.67
N PRO A 321 2.11 14.00 -13.82
CA PRO A 321 2.39 13.27 -15.07
C PRO A 321 1.39 12.14 -15.37
N LEU A 322 0.27 12.03 -14.64
CA LEU A 322 -0.62 10.87 -14.66
C LEU A 322 -1.54 10.80 -15.89
N LYS A 323 -1.91 11.94 -16.47
CA LYS A 323 -2.88 11.99 -17.60
C LYS A 323 -2.52 11.09 -18.79
N ASP A 324 -1.20 10.92 -19.02
CA ASP A 324 -0.70 10.08 -20.12
C ASP A 324 -0.34 8.65 -19.66
N TYR A 325 -0.37 8.40 -18.35
CA TYR A 325 -0.04 7.12 -17.76
C TYR A 325 -1.27 6.29 -17.37
N ILE A 326 -2.32 6.93 -16.83
CA ILE A 326 -3.52 6.23 -16.39
C ILE A 326 -4.40 5.84 -17.57
N PRO A 327 -5.02 4.62 -17.58
CA PRO A 327 -5.96 4.22 -18.63
C PRO A 327 -7.15 5.18 -18.72
N TYR A 328 -7.52 5.57 -19.94
CA TYR A 328 -8.66 6.46 -20.20
C TYR A 328 -9.97 5.90 -19.64
N SER A 329 -10.12 4.58 -19.68
CA SER A 329 -11.31 3.92 -19.12
C SER A 329 -11.49 4.13 -17.61
N TRP A 330 -10.39 4.27 -16.85
CA TRP A 330 -10.46 4.59 -15.42
C TRP A 330 -10.96 6.03 -15.20
N LEU A 331 -10.37 6.97 -15.96
CA LEU A 331 -10.81 8.36 -15.92
C LEU A 331 -12.28 8.49 -16.30
N SER A 332 -12.72 7.83 -17.38
CA SER A 332 -14.13 7.84 -17.80
C SER A 332 -15.05 7.19 -16.75
N MET A 333 -14.61 6.09 -16.11
CA MET A 333 -15.42 5.44 -15.07
C MET A 333 -15.60 6.33 -13.84
N THR A 334 -14.54 7.03 -13.40
CA THR A 334 -14.67 7.96 -12.26
C THR A 334 -15.58 9.14 -12.59
N GLN A 335 -15.56 9.64 -13.84
CA GLN A 335 -16.49 10.67 -14.31
C GLN A 335 -17.95 10.20 -14.29
N VAL A 336 -18.21 9.02 -14.85
CA VAL A 336 -19.56 8.43 -14.86
C VAL A 336 -20.06 8.22 -13.43
N LYS A 337 -19.22 7.69 -12.55
CA LYS A 337 -19.61 7.46 -11.14
C LYS A 337 -19.88 8.77 -10.40
N SER A 338 -19.07 9.80 -10.60
CA SER A 338 -19.32 11.12 -9.98
C SER A 338 -20.70 11.64 -10.38
N GLN A 339 -21.05 11.65 -11.66
CA GLN A 339 -22.35 12.10 -12.15
C GLN A 339 -23.51 11.20 -11.67
N TYR A 340 -23.30 9.89 -11.67
CA TYR A 340 -24.30 8.95 -11.17
C TYR A 340 -24.63 9.20 -9.69
N TYR A 341 -23.62 9.35 -8.81
CA TYR A 341 -23.86 9.59 -7.39
C TYR A 341 -24.38 11.01 -7.11
N MET A 342 -24.07 11.99 -7.97
CA MET A 342 -24.73 13.30 -7.95
C MET A 342 -26.22 13.16 -8.21
N ALA A 343 -26.61 12.42 -9.25
CA ALA A 343 -28.01 12.17 -9.57
C ALA A 343 -28.76 11.47 -8.43
N ILE A 344 -28.18 10.39 -7.88
CA ILE A 344 -28.73 9.64 -6.74
C ILE A 344 -28.93 10.55 -5.52
N ALA A 345 -28.01 11.49 -5.26
CA ALA A 345 -28.15 12.42 -4.16
C ALA A 345 -29.39 13.34 -4.34
N HIS A 346 -29.55 13.87 -5.53
CA HIS A 346 -30.73 14.71 -5.85
C HIS A 346 -32.01 13.92 -5.85
N GLU A 347 -32.04 12.66 -6.29
CA GLU A 347 -33.20 11.78 -6.15
C GLU A 347 -33.63 11.56 -4.70
N HIS A 348 -32.63 11.33 -3.81
CA HIS A 348 -32.92 11.17 -2.40
C HIS A 348 -33.42 12.48 -1.77
N MET A 349 -32.90 13.65 -2.18
CA MET A 349 -33.43 14.93 -1.71
C MET A 349 -34.88 15.17 -2.21
N ALA A 350 -35.15 14.85 -3.47
CA ALA A 350 -36.53 14.91 -4.01
C ALA A 350 -37.46 13.99 -3.22
N SER A 351 -37.05 12.75 -2.96
CA SER A 351 -37.82 11.79 -2.17
C SER A 351 -38.10 12.27 -0.75
N ALA A 352 -37.06 12.90 -0.12
CA ALA A 352 -37.19 13.46 1.23
C ALA A 352 -38.31 14.52 1.31
N ILE A 353 -38.48 15.34 0.28
CA ILE A 353 -39.40 16.45 0.32
C ILE A 353 -40.81 16.11 -0.27
N LEU A 354 -40.85 15.28 -1.31
CA LEU A 354 -42.10 14.91 -1.99
C LEU A 354 -42.95 13.87 -1.23
N ASN A 355 -42.30 12.89 -0.60
CA ASN A 355 -42.98 11.80 0.10
C ASN A 355 -43.45 12.17 1.52
N HIS A 356 -43.25 13.41 1.91
CA HIS A 356 -43.63 13.86 3.25
C HIS A 356 -45.08 14.35 3.29
N LYS A 357 -45.92 13.62 4.01
CA LYS A 357 -47.37 13.91 4.09
C LYS A 357 -47.82 14.62 5.37
N ASP A 358 -46.95 14.73 6.39
CA ASP A 358 -47.32 15.29 7.71
C ASP A 358 -46.86 16.74 7.89
N ASN A 359 -47.83 17.64 8.08
CA ASN A 359 -47.59 19.06 8.33
C ASN A 359 -46.92 19.41 9.67
N ASN A 360 -46.69 18.42 10.55
CA ASN A 360 -46.15 18.65 11.91
C ASN A 360 -44.65 18.44 12.04
N ASP A 361 -43.94 18.13 10.98
CA ASP A 361 -42.55 17.73 11.06
C ASP A 361 -41.58 18.89 10.74
N HIS A 362 -41.85 20.07 11.32
CA HIS A 362 -40.95 21.24 11.18
C HIS A 362 -39.48 20.97 11.55
N ILE A 363 -39.22 20.03 12.47
CA ILE A 363 -37.87 19.62 12.87
C ILE A 363 -37.18 18.85 11.74
N LYS A 364 -37.90 17.93 11.08
CA LYS A 364 -37.34 17.13 9.96
C LYS A 364 -37.13 18.01 8.72
N LEU A 365 -38.03 18.97 8.49
CA LEU A 365 -37.87 19.94 7.42
C LEU A 365 -36.66 20.87 7.67
N GLY A 366 -36.44 21.26 8.91
CA GLY A 366 -35.22 21.99 9.32
C GLY A 366 -33.92 21.20 9.03
N LEU A 367 -33.94 19.85 9.19
CA LEU A 367 -32.83 18.98 8.83
C LEU A 367 -32.60 18.90 7.31
N TYR A 368 -33.70 18.88 6.52
CA TYR A 368 -33.63 19.00 5.06
C TYR A 368 -32.92 20.31 4.67
N MET A 369 -33.33 21.43 5.23
CA MET A 369 -32.73 22.74 4.93
C MET A 369 -31.25 22.79 5.34
N ALA A 370 -30.89 22.24 6.50
CA ALA A 370 -29.49 22.16 6.98
C ALA A 370 -28.60 21.25 6.10
N ALA A 371 -29.20 20.40 5.29
CA ALA A 371 -28.44 19.53 4.35
C ALA A 371 -28.04 20.28 3.07
N HIS A 372 -28.49 21.49 2.83
CA HIS A 372 -28.07 22.30 1.70
C HIS A 372 -26.85 23.15 2.09
N GLN A 373 -25.92 23.31 1.15
CA GLN A 373 -24.78 24.22 1.36
C GLN A 373 -25.31 25.65 1.42
N ASN A 374 -25.03 26.33 2.53
CA ASN A 374 -25.10 27.79 2.55
C ASN A 374 -24.02 28.27 1.57
N SER A 375 -24.42 28.89 0.47
CA SER A 375 -23.47 29.59 -0.38
C SER A 375 -22.82 30.70 0.46
N GLU A 376 -21.52 30.62 0.70
CA GLU A 376 -20.75 31.70 1.37
C GLU A 376 -20.62 32.98 0.51
N VAL A 377 -21.36 33.05 -0.56
CA VAL A 377 -21.45 34.25 -1.38
C VAL A 377 -22.62 35.08 -0.84
N ASP A 378 -22.29 36.26 -0.35
CA ASP A 378 -23.16 37.35 0.10
C ASP A 378 -24.16 37.84 -0.98
N ASP A 379 -24.95 36.97 -1.53
CA ASP A 379 -26.08 37.31 -2.35
C ASP A 379 -27.35 36.99 -1.55
N ASP A 380 -27.90 38.03 -0.94
CA ASP A 380 -29.13 38.00 -0.13
C ASP A 380 -30.33 37.39 -0.85
N ASN A 381 -30.17 37.09 -2.16
CA ASN A 381 -31.21 36.50 -3.04
C ASN A 381 -31.20 34.97 -3.12
N ASN A 382 -30.29 34.25 -2.46
CA ASN A 382 -30.14 32.79 -2.62
C ASN A 382 -30.29 31.99 -1.30
N LYS A 383 -31.03 32.57 -0.32
CA LYS A 383 -31.44 31.78 0.86
C LYS A 383 -32.49 30.76 0.44
N VAL A 384 -32.11 29.48 0.49
CA VAL A 384 -33.06 28.39 0.34
C VAL A 384 -34.09 28.51 1.46
N GLU A 385 -35.34 28.95 1.12
CA GLU A 385 -36.42 29.04 2.08
C GLU A 385 -37.01 27.68 2.36
N THR A 386 -37.40 27.46 3.60
CA THR A 386 -38.07 26.22 4.00
C THR A 386 -39.46 26.15 3.31
N PRO A 387 -39.72 25.16 2.46
CA PRO A 387 -41.01 25.05 1.77
C PRO A 387 -42.14 24.83 2.79
N ARG A 388 -43.10 25.73 2.80
CA ARG A 388 -44.24 25.75 3.74
C ARG A 388 -45.49 25.20 3.17
N THR A 389 -45.66 25.26 1.84
CA THR A 389 -46.83 24.83 1.11
C THR A 389 -46.53 23.58 0.27
N ASP A 390 -47.57 22.84 -0.09
CA ASP A 390 -47.45 21.69 -0.98
C ASP A 390 -46.96 22.12 -2.37
N LYS A 391 -47.30 23.31 -2.84
CA LYS A 391 -46.76 23.85 -4.09
C LYS A 391 -45.27 24.10 -4.03
N GLU A 392 -44.78 24.71 -2.96
CA GLU A 392 -43.32 24.93 -2.76
C GLU A 392 -42.55 23.60 -2.65
N ARG A 393 -43.12 22.62 -1.94
CA ARG A 393 -42.54 21.27 -1.86
C ARG A 393 -42.46 20.61 -3.23
N LEU A 394 -43.51 20.74 -4.04
CA LEU A 394 -43.52 20.23 -5.40
C LEU A 394 -42.45 20.91 -6.26
N GLN A 395 -42.33 22.26 -6.17
CA GLN A 395 -41.29 23.00 -6.90
C GLN A 395 -39.90 22.58 -6.53
N HIS A 396 -39.58 22.47 -5.23
CA HIS A 396 -38.27 21.99 -4.75
C HIS A 396 -37.99 20.54 -5.21
N GLY A 397 -39.00 19.65 -5.09
CA GLY A 397 -38.87 18.27 -5.52
C GLY A 397 -38.61 18.15 -7.02
N LYS A 398 -39.36 18.91 -7.84
CA LYS A 398 -39.14 18.99 -9.29
C LYS A 398 -37.75 19.51 -9.65
N ALA A 399 -37.27 20.54 -8.93
CA ALA A 399 -35.94 21.09 -9.15
C ALA A 399 -34.83 20.04 -8.91
N HIS A 400 -34.92 19.29 -7.81
CA HIS A 400 -33.98 18.19 -7.54
C HIS A 400 -34.11 17.06 -8.57
N LEU A 401 -35.27 16.62 -8.98
CA LEU A 401 -35.43 15.60 -10.01
C LEU A 401 -34.91 16.05 -11.37
N LYS A 402 -35.05 17.35 -11.71
CA LYS A 402 -34.46 17.91 -12.92
C LYS A 402 -32.95 17.84 -12.90
N GLU A 403 -32.31 18.21 -11.79
CA GLU A 403 -30.86 18.12 -11.61
C GLU A 403 -30.38 16.66 -11.64
N ALA A 404 -31.11 15.75 -11.04
CA ALA A 404 -30.85 14.31 -11.11
C ALA A 404 -30.90 13.79 -12.55
N LEU A 405 -31.94 14.18 -13.33
CA LEU A 405 -32.03 13.81 -14.74
C LEU A 405 -30.85 14.32 -15.56
N MET A 406 -30.47 15.59 -15.41
CA MET A 406 -29.32 16.16 -16.10
C MET A 406 -28.05 15.39 -15.78
N SER A 407 -27.83 15.02 -14.49
CA SER A 407 -26.69 14.24 -14.07
C SER A 407 -26.71 12.79 -14.58
N HIS A 408 -27.89 12.14 -14.64
CA HIS A 408 -28.04 10.82 -15.26
C HIS A 408 -27.77 10.84 -16.77
N GLU A 409 -28.30 11.84 -17.48
CA GLU A 409 -28.05 12.02 -18.91
C GLU A 409 -26.54 12.22 -19.19
N GLU A 410 -25.85 13.02 -18.36
CA GLU A 410 -24.43 13.23 -18.47
C GLU A 410 -23.65 11.94 -18.15
N ALA A 411 -24.04 11.17 -17.12
CA ALA A 411 -23.45 9.87 -16.83
C ALA A 411 -23.58 8.89 -18.01
N LEU A 412 -24.76 8.80 -18.62
CA LEU A 412 -24.98 7.98 -19.81
C LEU A 412 -24.16 8.46 -21.01
N ARG A 413 -24.10 9.78 -21.24
CA ARG A 413 -23.30 10.38 -22.30
C ARG A 413 -21.80 10.05 -22.14
N LEU A 414 -21.26 10.23 -20.94
CA LEU A 414 -19.86 9.91 -20.61
C LEU A 414 -19.57 8.42 -20.76
N HIS A 415 -20.48 7.55 -20.32
CA HIS A 415 -20.40 6.10 -20.51
C HIS A 415 -20.31 5.73 -21.98
N ASP A 416 -21.18 6.32 -22.83
CA ASP A 416 -21.24 6.01 -24.26
C ASP A 416 -20.03 6.54 -25.05
N LEU A 417 -19.33 7.54 -24.54
CA LEU A 417 -18.09 8.02 -25.14
C LEU A 417 -16.91 7.04 -24.98
N CYS A 418 -16.94 6.19 -23.93
CA CYS A 418 -15.85 5.26 -23.64
C CYS A 418 -16.17 3.85 -24.16
N LYS A 419 -15.46 3.39 -25.20
CA LYS A 419 -15.64 2.07 -25.82
C LYS A 419 -15.50 0.91 -24.83
N GLN A 420 -14.58 1.02 -23.84
CA GLN A 420 -14.36 0.00 -22.83
C GLN A 420 -15.52 -0.08 -21.84
N LEU A 421 -16.09 1.06 -21.43
CA LEU A 421 -17.22 1.07 -20.51
C LEU A 421 -18.48 0.47 -21.16
N ARG A 422 -18.66 0.68 -22.46
CA ARG A 422 -19.78 0.08 -23.21
C ARG A 422 -19.78 -1.45 -23.24
N LYS A 423 -18.63 -2.07 -22.95
CA LYS A 423 -18.49 -3.54 -22.85
C LYS A 423 -18.90 -4.07 -21.47
N ILE A 424 -19.13 -3.21 -20.49
CA ILE A 424 -19.49 -3.59 -19.12
C ILE A 424 -21.01 -3.57 -19.01
N ASP A 425 -21.67 -4.70 -19.33
CA ASP A 425 -23.11 -4.81 -19.36
C ASP A 425 -23.77 -4.51 -18.01
N SER A 426 -23.11 -4.90 -16.90
CA SER A 426 -23.60 -4.59 -15.54
C SER A 426 -23.70 -3.10 -15.27
N PHE A 427 -22.81 -2.27 -15.83
CA PHE A 427 -22.81 -0.83 -15.61
C PHE A 427 -23.97 -0.14 -16.34
N VAL A 428 -24.16 -0.48 -17.61
CA VAL A 428 -25.31 0.01 -18.38
C VAL A 428 -26.65 -0.45 -17.77
N GLY A 429 -26.66 -1.69 -17.24
CA GLY A 429 -27.80 -2.26 -16.53
C GLY A 429 -28.24 -1.52 -15.26
N ILE A 430 -27.35 -0.65 -14.72
CA ILE A 430 -27.65 0.23 -13.58
C ILE A 430 -28.02 1.63 -14.05
N LEU A 431 -27.22 2.21 -14.96
CA LEU A 431 -27.38 3.60 -15.39
C LEU A 431 -28.74 3.85 -16.09
N LYS A 432 -29.14 2.97 -17.01
CA LYS A 432 -30.40 3.12 -17.77
C LYS A 432 -31.65 3.02 -16.89
N PRO A 433 -31.83 1.97 -16.06
CA PRO A 433 -32.98 1.88 -15.19
C PRO A 433 -33.07 3.04 -14.17
N ALA A 434 -31.92 3.52 -13.66
CA ALA A 434 -31.92 4.68 -12.78
C ALA A 434 -32.43 5.94 -13.48
N HIS A 435 -31.92 6.22 -14.68
CA HIS A 435 -32.41 7.34 -15.51
C HIS A 435 -33.89 7.21 -15.83
N GLU A 436 -34.34 6.03 -16.26
CA GLU A 436 -35.75 5.79 -16.60
C GLU A 436 -36.67 5.98 -15.39
N SER A 437 -36.25 5.49 -14.20
CA SER A 437 -37.02 5.68 -12.95
C SER A 437 -37.09 7.15 -12.55
N CYS A 438 -35.97 7.89 -12.67
CA CYS A 438 -35.96 9.33 -12.40
C CYS A 438 -36.86 10.11 -13.37
N LEU A 439 -36.80 9.77 -14.67
CA LEU A 439 -37.63 10.37 -15.71
C LEU A 439 -39.14 10.12 -15.45
N GLN A 440 -39.48 8.89 -15.07
CA GLN A 440 -40.89 8.55 -14.71
C GLN A 440 -41.33 9.36 -13.49
N SER A 441 -40.47 9.49 -12.47
CA SER A 441 -40.76 10.26 -11.27
C SER A 441 -40.99 11.75 -11.60
N TYR A 442 -40.13 12.33 -12.45
CA TYR A 442 -40.27 13.71 -12.91
C TYR A 442 -41.54 13.93 -13.72
N SER A 443 -41.78 13.07 -14.72
CA SER A 443 -42.96 13.18 -15.59
C SER A 443 -44.30 13.01 -14.85
N SER A 444 -44.30 12.24 -13.76
CA SER A 444 -45.51 12.07 -12.93
C SER A 444 -45.91 13.35 -12.18
N LEU A 445 -45.02 14.34 -12.10
CA LEU A 445 -45.21 15.62 -11.41
C LEU A 445 -45.53 16.77 -12.40
N GLU A 446 -45.49 16.51 -13.72
CA GLU A 446 -45.85 17.52 -14.73
C GLU A 446 -47.38 17.72 -14.75
N GLU A 447 -47.81 18.95 -14.41
CA GLU A 447 -49.20 19.43 -14.65
C GLU A 447 -49.20 20.18 -15.98
N GLU A 448 -50.33 20.06 -16.75
CA GLU A 448 -50.47 20.58 -18.12
C GLU A 448 -50.27 22.10 -18.29
N ASP A 449 -50.21 22.91 -17.20
CA ASP A 449 -50.16 24.37 -17.22
C ASP A 449 -49.02 25.00 -16.42
N ASP A 450 -47.89 24.36 -16.23
CA ASP A 450 -46.83 24.89 -15.36
C ASP A 450 -45.86 25.85 -16.09
N PHE A 451 -46.30 27.11 -16.30
CA PHE A 451 -45.44 28.25 -16.67
C PHE A 451 -44.72 28.85 -15.46
N THR A 452 -44.52 28.12 -14.38
CA THR A 452 -43.83 28.61 -13.19
C THR A 452 -42.33 28.82 -13.45
N GLU A 453 -41.77 29.83 -12.79
CA GLU A 453 -40.34 30.17 -12.86
C GLU A 453 -39.45 28.94 -12.65
N ILE A 454 -38.40 28.80 -13.48
CA ILE A 454 -37.44 27.72 -13.39
C ILE A 454 -36.69 27.86 -12.06
N TYR A 455 -37.11 27.10 -11.07
CA TYR A 455 -36.42 27.03 -9.79
C TYR A 455 -35.16 26.19 -9.95
N MET A 456 -34.00 26.75 -9.51
CA MET A 456 -32.73 26.01 -9.49
C MET A 456 -32.66 25.17 -8.24
N SER A 457 -32.20 23.94 -8.39
CA SER A 457 -31.95 23.04 -7.27
C SER A 457 -30.84 23.58 -6.36
N PRO A 458 -31.05 23.67 -5.06
CA PRO A 458 -29.98 24.02 -4.15
C PRO A 458 -28.94 22.87 -4.05
N LYS A 459 -27.67 23.25 -3.85
CA LYS A 459 -26.58 22.28 -3.70
C LYS A 459 -26.73 21.48 -2.41
N VAL A 460 -26.58 20.18 -2.48
CA VAL A 460 -26.58 19.29 -1.32
C VAL A 460 -25.21 19.34 -0.62
N ALA A 461 -25.22 19.56 0.70
CA ALA A 461 -24.00 19.61 1.51
C ALA A 461 -23.45 18.18 1.75
N PRO A 462 -22.15 17.93 1.49
CA PRO A 462 -21.56 16.62 1.74
C PRO A 462 -21.46 16.34 3.24
N LYS A 463 -21.89 15.16 3.66
CA LYS A 463 -21.74 14.70 5.05
C LYS A 463 -21.78 13.18 5.11
N SER A 464 -20.74 12.57 5.68
CA SER A 464 -20.73 11.15 5.99
C SER A 464 -20.82 10.91 7.49
N GLU A 465 -21.65 9.97 7.89
CA GLU A 465 -21.70 9.47 9.28
C GLU A 465 -20.58 8.46 9.55
N ARG A 466 -20.06 7.86 8.49
CA ARG A 466 -18.98 6.88 8.54
C ARG A 466 -17.90 7.18 7.50
N PRO A 467 -17.12 8.24 7.72
CA PRO A 467 -16.04 8.58 6.80
C PRO A 467 -14.99 7.44 6.80
N VAL A 468 -14.56 7.04 5.61
CA VAL A 468 -13.54 6.01 5.45
C VAL A 468 -12.14 6.58 5.74
N SER A 469 -11.23 5.71 6.15
CA SER A 469 -9.83 6.07 6.38
C SER A 469 -8.90 4.92 5.97
N PRO A 470 -7.70 5.20 5.45
CA PRO A 470 -6.75 4.16 5.09
C PRO A 470 -6.31 3.35 6.31
N THR A 471 -6.41 2.02 6.24
CA THR A 471 -6.00 1.09 7.29
C THR A 471 -4.55 0.67 7.08
N PRO A 472 -3.62 0.99 7.99
CA PRO A 472 -2.21 0.60 7.85
C PRO A 472 -2.04 -0.93 7.76
N PRO A 473 -1.04 -1.43 7.01
CA PRO A 473 -0.76 -2.86 6.94
C PRO A 473 -0.30 -3.41 8.30
N GLU A 474 -0.78 -4.60 8.65
CA GLU A 474 -0.49 -5.28 9.92
C GLU A 474 0.47 -6.47 9.68
N PHE A 475 1.74 -6.18 9.48
CA PHE A 475 2.77 -7.20 9.18
C PHE A 475 2.94 -8.25 10.29
N THR A 476 2.63 -7.90 11.54
CA THR A 476 2.79 -8.78 12.71
C THR A 476 1.75 -9.90 12.78
N LYS A 477 0.70 -9.84 11.98
CA LYS A 477 -0.28 -10.93 11.88
C LYS A 477 0.33 -12.21 11.34
N VAL A 478 1.26 -12.09 10.39
CA VAL A 478 1.98 -13.23 9.82
C VAL A 478 3.33 -13.34 10.50
N LYS A 479 3.41 -14.26 11.46
CA LYS A 479 4.65 -14.55 12.17
C LYS A 479 5.55 -15.40 11.28
N VAL A 480 6.81 -15.00 11.15
CA VAL A 480 7.82 -15.75 10.41
C VAL A 480 9.02 -16.05 11.31
N THR A 481 9.61 -17.21 11.10
CA THR A 481 10.91 -17.56 11.67
C THR A 481 11.97 -17.25 10.62
N ASP A 482 13.09 -16.71 11.04
CA ASP A 482 14.23 -16.42 10.16
C ASP A 482 14.73 -17.71 9.48
N ILE A 483 14.62 -17.79 8.16
CA ILE A 483 15.06 -18.96 7.39
C ILE A 483 16.54 -19.27 7.68
N PHE A 484 17.37 -18.23 7.82
CA PHE A 484 18.81 -18.35 8.08
C PHE A 484 19.16 -18.29 9.59
N GLN A 485 18.23 -18.69 10.46
CA GLN A 485 18.46 -18.66 11.92
C GLN A 485 19.72 -19.44 12.37
N LYS A 486 20.15 -20.46 11.62
CA LYS A 486 21.38 -21.22 11.90
C LYS A 486 22.64 -20.34 11.90
N LEU A 487 22.63 -19.20 11.21
CA LEU A 487 23.73 -18.22 11.27
C LEU A 487 23.87 -17.56 12.66
N GLY A 488 22.92 -17.78 13.56
CA GLY A 488 22.85 -17.19 14.89
C GLY A 488 21.92 -15.99 14.98
N PRO A 489 21.80 -15.33 16.14
CA PRO A 489 20.92 -14.18 16.34
C PRO A 489 21.23 -13.01 15.39
N VAL A 490 20.25 -12.54 14.62
CA VAL A 490 20.43 -11.49 13.60
C VAL A 490 20.88 -10.13 14.18
N LEU A 491 20.65 -9.88 15.46
CA LEU A 491 21.14 -8.67 16.13
C LEU A 491 22.66 -8.65 16.24
N ILE A 492 23.29 -9.80 16.34
CA ILE A 492 24.74 -9.97 16.44
C ILE A 492 25.27 -10.36 15.06
N PHE A 493 24.81 -11.49 14.49
CA PHE A 493 25.28 -12.02 13.23
C PHE A 493 24.46 -11.41 12.06
N ASN A 494 24.89 -10.25 11.60
CA ASN A 494 24.27 -9.49 10.51
C ASN A 494 25.35 -8.90 9.58
N ALA A 495 24.95 -8.42 8.43
CA ALA A 495 25.86 -7.95 7.39
C ALA A 495 26.65 -6.66 7.74
N LYS A 496 26.30 -5.95 8.82
CA LYS A 496 26.98 -4.71 9.24
C LYS A 496 28.09 -4.95 10.25
N ASN A 497 28.04 -6.08 10.91
CA ASN A 497 28.95 -6.43 11.96
C ASN A 497 30.09 -7.28 11.38
N GLU A 498 31.30 -7.00 11.77
CA GLU A 498 32.50 -7.72 11.33
C GLU A 498 33.16 -8.46 12.50
N TRP A 499 33.61 -9.68 12.25
CA TRP A 499 34.32 -10.51 13.20
C TRP A 499 35.48 -11.24 12.54
N SER A 500 36.40 -11.68 13.37
CA SER A 500 37.47 -12.55 12.92
C SER A 500 36.92 -13.88 12.39
N ALA A 501 37.69 -14.54 11.54
CA ALA A 501 37.39 -15.93 11.23
C ALA A 501 37.24 -16.77 12.51
N PRO A 502 36.31 -17.74 12.56
CA PRO A 502 36.17 -18.64 13.69
C PRO A 502 37.49 -19.33 14.02
N ARG A 503 37.86 -19.32 15.29
CA ARG A 503 39.05 -20.02 15.78
C ARG A 503 38.71 -20.98 16.90
N THR A 504 39.29 -22.16 16.86
CA THR A 504 39.16 -23.15 17.92
C THR A 504 40.28 -22.95 18.95
N VAL A 505 39.86 -22.89 20.21
CA VAL A 505 40.74 -22.80 21.38
C VAL A 505 40.53 -24.01 22.25
N VAL A 506 41.60 -24.72 22.56
CA VAL A 506 41.56 -25.90 23.41
C VAL A 506 42.14 -25.52 24.79
N LEU A 507 41.41 -25.84 25.84
CA LEU A 507 41.71 -25.56 27.22
C LEU A 507 41.81 -26.88 27.99
N ASP A 508 43.03 -27.24 28.43
CA ASP A 508 43.29 -28.43 29.23
C ASP A 508 43.56 -28.02 30.67
N ARG A 509 42.73 -28.40 31.61
CA ARG A 509 42.87 -28.08 33.02
C ARG A 509 43.28 -29.31 33.87
N SER A 510 44.04 -29.06 34.92
CA SER A 510 44.23 -30.07 35.96
C SER A 510 42.98 -30.25 36.81
N ALA A 511 42.89 -31.38 37.52
CA ALA A 511 41.72 -31.70 38.35
C ALA A 511 41.47 -30.68 39.50
N VAL A 512 42.43 -29.85 39.83
CA VAL A 512 42.38 -28.90 40.96
C VAL A 512 42.13 -27.45 40.52
N GLN A 513 42.30 -27.11 39.23
CA GLN A 513 42.18 -25.74 38.72
C GLN A 513 40.95 -25.58 37.80
N GLY A 514 40.32 -24.40 37.85
CA GLY A 514 39.30 -23.99 36.86
C GLY A 514 39.94 -23.69 35.49
N PHE A 515 39.15 -23.41 34.47
CA PHE A 515 39.63 -22.95 33.17
C PHE A 515 40.14 -21.48 33.23
N GLY A 516 39.71 -20.71 34.22
CA GLY A 516 40.18 -19.34 34.47
C GLY A 516 39.54 -18.29 33.56
N PHE A 517 38.29 -18.46 33.18
CA PHE A 517 37.51 -17.44 32.49
C PHE A 517 36.05 -17.41 32.94
N SER A 518 35.43 -16.26 32.81
CA SER A 518 33.99 -16.08 33.00
C SER A 518 33.30 -15.67 31.70
N VAL A 519 32.04 -16.02 31.59
CA VAL A 519 31.18 -15.63 30.43
C VAL A 519 30.01 -14.80 30.89
N ARG A 520 29.49 -13.95 30.02
CA ARG A 520 28.26 -13.13 30.27
C ARG A 520 27.41 -12.99 29.01
N GLY A 521 26.15 -12.58 29.22
CA GLY A 521 25.17 -12.38 28.15
C GLY A 521 24.53 -13.69 27.72
N ASP A 522 23.54 -13.57 26.83
CA ASP A 522 22.77 -14.68 26.25
C ASP A 522 22.79 -14.56 24.73
N CYS A 523 22.76 -15.71 24.07
CA CYS A 523 22.49 -15.87 22.63
C CYS A 523 23.24 -14.91 21.68
N PRO A 524 24.55 -14.98 21.52
CA PRO A 524 25.53 -15.86 22.13
C PRO A 524 26.14 -15.27 23.42
N VAL A 525 26.72 -16.12 24.22
CA VAL A 525 27.52 -15.67 25.37
C VAL A 525 28.86 -15.14 24.93
N LYS A 526 29.41 -14.18 25.68
CA LYS A 526 30.73 -13.63 25.44
C LYS A 526 31.66 -13.79 26.63
N VAL A 527 32.93 -13.93 26.39
CA VAL A 527 33.97 -13.94 27.43
C VAL A 527 33.96 -12.61 28.15
N ALA A 528 33.78 -12.62 29.47
CA ALA A 528 33.68 -11.42 30.30
C ALA A 528 35.02 -11.08 30.97
N GLU A 529 35.67 -12.07 31.58
CA GLU A 529 36.92 -11.91 32.33
C GLU A 529 37.82 -13.12 32.11
N ILE A 530 39.10 -12.92 32.19
CA ILE A 530 40.13 -13.94 32.10
C ILE A 530 41.06 -13.76 33.31
N GLU A 531 41.28 -14.81 34.07
CA GLU A 531 42.19 -14.81 35.23
C GLU A 531 43.61 -14.83 34.77
N VAL A 532 44.45 -13.96 35.37
CA VAL A 532 45.88 -13.87 35.06
C VAL A 532 46.61 -15.18 35.51
N GLY A 533 47.44 -15.71 34.65
CA GLY A 533 48.13 -16.98 34.88
C GLY A 533 47.30 -18.24 34.66
N SER A 534 46.05 -18.09 34.17
CA SER A 534 45.16 -19.21 33.89
C SER A 534 45.45 -19.91 32.56
N VAL A 535 44.86 -21.08 32.37
CA VAL A 535 44.88 -21.83 31.10
C VAL A 535 44.21 -21.01 30.00
N ALA A 536 43.18 -20.26 30.34
CA ALA A 536 42.48 -19.40 29.40
C ALA A 536 43.38 -18.29 28.83
N GLU A 537 44.17 -17.63 29.67
CA GLU A 537 45.12 -16.61 29.23
C GLU A 537 46.22 -17.21 28.33
N ALA A 538 46.78 -18.36 28.74
CA ALA A 538 47.77 -19.06 27.96
C ALA A 538 47.29 -19.52 26.58
N SER A 539 45.98 -19.82 26.44
CA SER A 539 45.37 -20.28 25.22
C SER A 539 44.95 -19.17 24.25
N LYS A 540 45.30 -17.90 24.52
CA LYS A 540 44.98 -16.72 23.72
C LYS A 540 43.45 -16.42 23.62
N LEU A 541 42.66 -16.84 24.63
CA LEU A 541 41.30 -16.39 24.81
C LEU A 541 41.30 -14.87 25.02
N LYS A 542 40.33 -14.15 24.49
CA LYS A 542 40.21 -12.69 24.62
C LYS A 542 38.89 -12.29 25.27
N VAL A 543 38.96 -11.28 26.13
CA VAL A 543 37.76 -10.64 26.66
C VAL A 543 36.96 -10.03 25.49
N GLY A 544 35.66 -10.32 25.43
CA GLY A 544 34.80 -9.89 24.34
C GLY A 544 34.59 -10.92 23.23
N ASP A 545 35.35 -12.01 23.22
CA ASP A 545 35.10 -13.13 22.29
C ASP A 545 33.69 -13.69 22.47
N PHE A 546 32.99 -13.95 21.38
CA PHE A 546 31.72 -14.68 21.38
C PHE A 546 31.98 -16.18 21.27
N VAL A 547 31.29 -16.96 22.10
CA VAL A 547 31.36 -18.43 22.04
C VAL A 547 30.30 -18.90 21.05
N VAL A 548 30.73 -19.42 19.91
CA VAL A 548 29.85 -19.91 18.85
C VAL A 548 29.62 -21.42 18.87
N ALA A 549 30.59 -22.18 19.44
CA ALA A 549 30.41 -23.59 19.73
C ALA A 549 31.21 -24.04 20.95
N VAL A 550 30.71 -25.07 21.63
CA VAL A 550 31.39 -25.81 22.71
C VAL A 550 31.51 -27.27 22.28
N GLY A 551 32.77 -27.69 21.97
CA GLY A 551 33.01 -28.94 21.26
C GLY A 551 32.29 -28.97 19.92
N SER A 552 31.53 -30.00 19.66
CA SER A 552 30.72 -30.14 18.43
C SER A 552 29.34 -29.44 18.50
N LYS A 553 28.99 -28.83 19.64
CA LYS A 553 27.64 -28.27 19.85
C LYS A 553 27.63 -26.78 19.56
N ASP A 554 26.78 -26.36 18.60
CA ASP A 554 26.52 -24.93 18.31
C ASP A 554 25.91 -24.25 19.55
N SER A 555 26.49 -23.14 19.98
CA SER A 555 26.08 -22.37 21.17
C SER A 555 25.54 -20.98 20.85
N LYS A 556 25.38 -20.61 19.58
CA LYS A 556 24.96 -19.27 19.15
C LYS A 556 23.60 -18.85 19.72
N TRP A 557 22.69 -19.83 19.95
CA TRP A 557 21.35 -19.61 20.51
C TRP A 557 21.19 -20.06 21.97
N LEU A 558 22.24 -20.59 22.58
CA LEU A 558 22.17 -21.06 23.95
C LEU A 558 22.22 -19.91 24.95
N ARG A 559 21.45 -20.07 26.05
CA ARG A 559 21.48 -19.14 27.18
C ARG A 559 22.73 -19.34 28.02
N HIS A 560 23.04 -18.35 28.82
CA HIS A 560 24.20 -18.37 29.70
C HIS A 560 24.32 -19.67 30.50
N GLU A 561 23.26 -20.09 31.18
CA GLU A 561 23.26 -21.31 31.99
C GLU A 561 23.55 -22.57 31.19
N GLU A 562 23.03 -22.67 29.97
CA GLU A 562 23.21 -23.82 29.08
C GLU A 562 24.66 -23.93 28.63
N VAL A 563 25.29 -22.81 28.27
CA VAL A 563 26.72 -22.78 27.89
C VAL A 563 27.59 -23.11 29.10
N VAL A 564 27.32 -22.55 30.29
CA VAL A 564 28.07 -22.87 31.52
C VAL A 564 27.94 -24.37 31.85
N ASN A 565 26.77 -24.97 31.68
CA ASN A 565 26.58 -26.39 31.88
C ASN A 565 27.39 -27.25 30.88
N LEU A 566 27.44 -26.85 29.61
CA LEU A 566 28.28 -27.53 28.59
C LEU A 566 29.77 -27.43 28.96
N VAL A 567 30.25 -26.26 29.38
CA VAL A 567 31.61 -26.06 29.84
C VAL A 567 31.92 -26.92 31.08
N ARG A 568 31.01 -27.06 32.02
CA ARG A 568 31.18 -27.95 33.19
C ARG A 568 31.22 -29.43 32.79
N GLN A 569 30.39 -29.84 31.82
CA GLN A 569 30.36 -31.23 31.35
C GLN A 569 31.55 -31.65 30.55
N SER A 570 32.33 -30.72 29.99
CA SER A 570 33.56 -31.03 29.21
C SER A 570 34.69 -31.63 30.04
N GLY A 571 34.57 -31.63 31.39
CA GLY A 571 35.57 -32.23 32.26
C GLY A 571 36.88 -31.48 32.30
N SER A 572 38.02 -32.14 32.00
CA SER A 572 39.34 -31.53 31.94
C SER A 572 39.74 -30.97 30.60
N HIS A 573 39.04 -31.35 29.52
CA HIS A 573 39.32 -30.93 28.16
C HIS A 573 38.14 -30.14 27.59
N LEU A 574 38.34 -28.86 27.28
CA LEU A 574 37.35 -27.95 26.76
C LEU A 574 37.78 -27.40 25.41
N GLU A 575 37.00 -27.66 24.39
CA GLU A 575 37.17 -27.07 23.06
C GLU A 575 36.11 -25.98 22.86
N LEU A 576 36.57 -24.74 22.57
CA LEU A 576 35.70 -23.60 22.26
C LEU A 576 35.98 -23.09 20.86
N THR A 577 34.92 -22.94 20.07
CA THR A 577 34.99 -22.16 18.83
C THR A 577 34.51 -20.72 19.13
N LEU A 578 35.35 -19.77 18.78
CA LEU A 578 35.19 -18.36 19.11
C LEU A 578 35.26 -17.47 17.89
N VAL A 579 34.53 -16.36 17.93
CA VAL A 579 34.65 -15.24 16.99
C VAL A 579 34.88 -13.95 17.77
N THR A 580 35.83 -13.13 17.32
CA THR A 580 36.17 -11.85 17.94
C THR A 580 35.51 -10.72 17.14
N PRO A 581 34.70 -9.84 17.74
CA PRO A 581 34.15 -8.68 17.05
C PRO A 581 35.28 -7.70 16.69
N ILE A 582 35.33 -7.25 15.44
CA ILE A 582 36.30 -6.29 14.92
C ILE A 582 35.78 -4.85 15.15
N ASN A 583 34.44 -4.64 15.01
CA ASN A 583 33.85 -3.34 15.22
C ASN A 583 33.49 -3.10 16.69
N THR A 584 34.04 -2.04 17.28
CA THR A 584 33.85 -1.66 18.69
C THR A 584 32.43 -1.35 19.11
N SER A 585 31.52 -1.07 18.17
CA SER A 585 30.10 -0.83 18.46
C SER A 585 29.34 -2.02 19.08
N MET A 586 29.91 -3.22 18.99
CA MET A 586 29.34 -4.44 19.58
C MET A 586 29.71 -4.67 21.05
N LEU A 587 30.68 -3.93 21.58
CA LEU A 587 31.17 -4.13 22.96
C LEU A 587 30.30 -3.41 23.99
N GLU A 588 29.50 -2.40 23.59
CA GLU A 588 28.63 -1.65 24.47
C GLU A 588 27.23 -2.26 24.52
N THR A 589 27.00 -3.17 25.48
CA THR A 589 25.62 -3.47 25.88
C THR A 589 25.08 -2.31 26.72
N PRO A 590 23.84 -1.83 26.47
CA PRO A 590 23.19 -0.88 27.37
C PRO A 590 23.18 -1.49 28.79
N ARG A 591 23.76 -0.84 29.78
CA ARG A 591 23.62 -1.22 31.17
C ARG A 591 22.13 -1.25 31.52
N PRO A 592 21.58 -2.35 32.06
CA PRO A 592 20.26 -2.28 32.68
C PRO A 592 20.37 -1.29 33.83
N SER A 593 19.54 -0.22 33.77
CA SER A 593 19.40 0.73 34.87
C SER A 593 19.05 -0.06 36.11
N SER A 594 19.92 0.03 37.13
CA SER A 594 19.73 -0.52 38.46
C SER A 594 18.38 -0.03 39.01
N THR A 595 17.48 -0.94 39.27
CA THR A 595 16.27 -0.74 40.08
C THR A 595 16.66 -0.33 41.49
N PRO A 596 16.11 0.74 42.07
CA PRO A 596 16.22 0.98 43.48
C PRO A 596 15.28 0.03 44.23
N SER A 597 15.85 -0.65 45.23
CA SER A 597 15.18 -1.47 46.19
C SER A 597 14.13 -0.70 47.01
N SER A 598 12.93 -1.26 47.14
CA SER A 598 11.92 -0.88 48.14
C SER A 598 12.43 -1.20 49.56
N PRO A 599 12.01 -0.46 50.60
CA PRO A 599 10.89 -0.94 51.37
C PRO A 599 10.06 0.14 52.11
N GLY A 600 8.86 -0.23 52.55
CA GLY A 600 8.21 0.34 53.70
C GLY A 600 6.81 0.88 53.56
N THR A 601 5.89 0.19 54.13
CA THR A 601 4.44 0.26 54.28
C THR A 601 3.92 1.49 55.06
N PRO A 602 2.62 1.68 55.39
CA PRO A 602 1.79 2.80 54.93
C PRO A 602 1.28 3.70 56.06
N MET A 603 0.80 4.91 55.75
CA MET A 603 -0.22 5.62 56.59
C MET A 603 -1.08 6.61 55.79
N ARG A 604 -2.32 6.33 55.77
CA ARG A 604 -3.63 6.96 56.09
C ARG A 604 -3.81 8.48 55.94
N MET A 605 -4.80 8.77 55.09
CA MET A 605 -5.81 9.85 55.11
C MET A 605 -5.51 11.27 55.62
N GLN A 606 -5.81 12.27 54.80
CA GLN A 606 -6.88 13.29 54.95
C GLN A 606 -6.89 14.31 53.80
N SER A 607 -8.06 14.57 53.25
CA SER A 607 -8.40 15.77 52.42
C SER A 607 -8.85 16.88 53.38
N PRO A 608 -9.19 18.15 52.95
CA PRO A 608 -9.32 18.76 51.63
C PRO A 608 -8.75 20.16 51.53
N GLY A 609 -8.79 20.81 50.35
CA GLY A 609 -8.66 22.25 50.21
C GLY A 609 -8.22 22.74 48.83
N GLU A 610 -9.11 23.46 48.20
CA GLU A 610 -9.01 24.12 46.92
C GLU A 610 -7.81 25.07 46.76
N SER A 611 -7.21 25.16 45.58
CA SER A 611 -7.13 26.41 44.79
C SER A 611 -6.33 26.24 43.50
N VAL A 612 -6.82 26.95 42.52
CA VAL A 612 -6.44 27.11 41.13
C VAL A 612 -4.99 27.56 40.94
N SER A 613 -4.23 26.88 40.05
CA SER A 613 -3.44 27.58 39.02
C SER A 613 -2.83 26.59 37.99
N SER A 614 -2.93 27.03 36.75
CA SER A 614 -2.44 26.41 35.53
C SER A 614 -0.95 26.15 35.52
N HIS A 615 -0.51 24.89 35.26
CA HIS A 615 0.75 24.62 34.55
C HIS A 615 0.69 23.27 33.87
N SER A 616 1.14 23.28 32.62
CA SER A 616 1.21 22.19 31.67
C SER A 616 1.89 20.93 32.20
N VAL A 617 1.17 19.83 32.22
CA VAL A 617 1.72 18.49 32.50
C VAL A 617 2.08 17.79 31.20
N LYS A 618 3.38 17.58 31.00
CA LYS A 618 3.90 16.68 29.98
C LYS A 618 3.61 15.23 30.42
N SER A 619 2.71 14.57 29.75
CA SER A 619 2.49 13.14 29.96
C SER A 619 3.58 12.32 29.25
N ASN A 620 4.43 11.66 30.02
CA ASN A 620 5.29 10.59 29.56
C ASN A 620 4.44 9.36 29.21
N ARG A 621 4.11 9.17 27.96
CA ARG A 621 3.66 7.88 27.44
C ARG A 621 4.90 7.13 26.94
N SER A 622 5.21 6.02 27.60
CA SER A 622 6.17 5.02 27.15
C SER A 622 5.83 4.57 25.72
N ARG A 623 6.70 4.91 24.78
CA ARG A 623 6.64 4.43 23.39
C ARG A 623 7.23 3.04 23.35
N LEU A 624 6.40 2.05 23.09
CA LEU A 624 6.82 0.80 22.48
C LEU A 624 7.24 1.14 21.04
N SER A 625 8.54 1.19 20.79
CA SER A 625 9.10 1.46 19.50
C SER A 625 8.89 0.26 18.59
N ALA A 626 8.15 0.46 17.49
CA ALA A 626 8.13 -0.45 16.38
C ALA A 626 9.54 -0.56 15.74
N PRO A 627 9.94 -1.73 15.23
CA PRO A 627 11.33 -2.00 14.82
C PRO A 627 11.81 -1.32 13.53
N TRP A 628 11.10 -0.33 12.98
CA TRP A 628 11.29 0.15 11.60
C TRP A 628 11.63 1.63 11.44
N ILE A 629 12.21 2.29 12.46
CA ILE A 629 12.52 3.72 12.34
C ILE A 629 13.94 3.89 11.83
N PHE A 630 14.09 4.30 10.57
CA PHE A 630 15.32 4.88 10.04
C PHE A 630 15.50 6.31 10.55
N ILE A 631 16.57 6.55 11.32
CA ILE A 631 16.96 7.89 11.78
C ILE A 631 17.59 8.64 10.60
N ARG A 632 16.93 9.68 10.10
CA ARG A 632 17.57 10.69 9.25
C ARG A 632 18.46 11.58 10.11
N LYS A 633 19.78 11.60 9.85
CA LYS A 633 20.68 12.68 10.28
C LYS A 633 20.38 13.91 9.42
N GLY A 634 19.88 14.96 10.04
CA GLY A 634 19.71 16.27 9.41
C GLY A 634 21.06 16.93 9.16
N SER A 635 21.32 17.28 7.90
CA SER A 635 22.38 18.22 7.52
C SER A 635 21.87 19.64 7.75
N LYS A 636 22.65 20.44 8.45
CA LYS A 636 22.40 21.88 8.61
C LYS A 636 22.71 22.56 7.28
N GLU A 637 21.73 23.18 6.69
CA GLU A 637 21.92 24.17 5.61
C GLU A 637 22.55 25.44 6.14
N LYS A 638 23.66 25.83 5.53
CA LYS A 638 24.20 27.19 5.56
C LYS A 638 23.62 27.93 4.35
N GLN A 639 22.94 29.04 4.64
CA GLN A 639 22.56 30.02 3.63
C GLN A 639 23.81 30.71 3.08
N GLU A 640 23.98 30.73 1.78
CA GLU A 640 24.74 31.74 1.05
C GLU A 640 23.96 32.26 -0.16
N LYS A 641 24.12 33.57 -0.38
CA LYS A 641 23.41 34.41 -1.34
C LYS A 641 23.90 34.20 -2.78
N PRO A 642 23.15 34.68 -3.78
CA PRO A 642 23.35 34.33 -5.19
C PRO A 642 24.40 35.24 -5.89
N GLU A 643 25.17 34.63 -6.76
CA GLU A 643 25.92 35.36 -7.81
C GLU A 643 25.60 34.82 -9.22
N LYS A 644 25.74 35.75 -10.18
CA LYS A 644 25.21 35.79 -11.54
C LYS A 644 25.83 34.80 -12.53
N SER A 645 24.97 34.34 -13.39
CA SER A 645 25.10 34.01 -14.82
C SER A 645 26.49 33.80 -15.45
N LYS A 646 26.63 32.63 -16.11
CA LYS A 646 27.23 32.53 -17.48
C LYS A 646 26.68 31.28 -18.19
N GLU A 647 26.21 31.52 -19.42
CA GLU A 647 25.93 30.54 -20.46
C GLU A 647 27.15 29.69 -20.78
N PHE A 648 26.95 28.39 -21.03
CA PHE A 648 27.68 27.64 -22.05
C PHE A 648 26.89 26.38 -22.50
N GLU A 649 27.09 26.09 -23.79
CA GLU A 649 26.41 25.19 -24.70
C GLU A 649 26.62 23.71 -24.46
N ASP A 650 25.67 22.96 -25.01
CA ASP A 650 25.72 21.62 -25.64
C ASP A 650 26.57 20.50 -25.03
N GLY A 651 25.90 19.39 -24.82
CA GLY A 651 26.54 18.09 -24.60
C GLY A 651 25.56 16.95 -24.38
N ASP A 652 25.31 16.21 -25.46
CA ASP A 652 24.61 14.92 -25.52
C ASP A 652 24.89 14.02 -24.34
N LEU A 653 23.83 13.45 -23.73
CA LEU A 653 23.95 12.32 -22.85
C LEU A 653 22.96 11.22 -23.21
N PHE A 654 23.51 10.19 -23.81
CA PHE A 654 22.90 8.91 -24.11
C PHE A 654 22.31 8.25 -22.88
N LEU A 655 21.06 7.89 -22.96
CA LEU A 655 20.40 6.91 -22.11
C LEU A 655 20.84 5.50 -22.52
N ARG A 656 21.44 4.78 -21.61
CA ARG A 656 21.48 3.33 -21.55
C ARG A 656 20.85 2.82 -20.25
#